data_7bcf3e1e7bd2ae01170d9c2c0cece7c6
#
_entry.id   7bcf3e1e7bd2ae01170d9c2c0cece7c6
#
_cell.length_a   1.000
_cell.length_b   1.000
_cell.length_c   1.000
_cell.angle_alpha   90.00
_cell.angle_beta   90.00
_cell.angle_gamma   90.00
#
_symmetry.space_group_name_H-M   'P 1'
#
loop_
_entity.id
_entity.type
_entity.pdbx_description
1 polymer ?
#
loop_
_entity_poly.entity_id
_entity_poly.type
_entity_poly.pdbx_seq_one_letter_code
_entity_poly.pdbx_strand_id
1 'polypeptide(L)'
;MSSNPPGLRLYTPASPLLLESGEALAAPTIGFHTWGKLNARRDNVIWVCHALTASSDVASWWSSLFGPGKVIDPQRYFIVCANALGSCYGSIGPSSVRADGRRWGADFPEVTIGDLVSHQQLLFEHLGLRGIELVLGGSMGGFQALEWARREPNRVRRLALVASSWRQPADAVALAELQSAIVRLDPLFNDGRYEHDQGPQQGLALARQLGHHSYRSDREFDRRFGRQRREDGRLQVLSYLDHQGQKLVKRFDANSYLRLNGAMNGFDLAARLSPARALAAINTPTLVVSISSDRLYPPREQAQLARLLPQAELLSIDSTRGHDGFLADAAAFEADLRRFLQGGGGAIPLRPGNVAPARAPRPVALIGATGRVGGALLPLLAAQGERYQLVAVANRGGLLVDPAGLSPGSAAARLSGDDASLRPLSQAGRLLPTGTAIIDATAAAQVAGSYPEWLDQGHALVAANKLAFAGPQWPRLQRHQRQLGISAVVGAGLPILSSVRRLRNAGDRLLGLQASLSGTLNFVLDQLHLGVDFSAAVEQAVALGLAEPDPAADLQGEDVARKLLVILRAADIEIDRERISLAPLVDPALPGQAVREWLNAAERHWRPRIDQALAEGRRWVYRAQFDGSTAQVGPVAVALDHPLAQTRAAANLALLETDFHRPQPLLVAGNGAGPKVTAAALLADLAELPAAVPAPAESVIALRRIA
;
A
#
# COMPACT_ATOMS: atom_id res chain seq x y z
N MET A 1 -10.93 -23.64 -41.24
CA MET A 1 -11.83 -22.48 -41.38
C MET A 1 -12.70 -22.43 -40.12
N SER A 2 -12.36 -21.63 -39.13
CA SER A 2 -13.24 -21.43 -37.99
C SER A 2 -14.41 -20.53 -38.46
N SER A 3 -15.63 -21.07 -38.43
CA SER A 3 -16.85 -20.29 -38.69
C SER A 3 -16.88 -19.14 -37.73
N ASN A 4 -17.05 -17.89 -38.22
CA ASN A 4 -17.24 -16.72 -37.41
C ASN A 4 -18.37 -16.98 -36.39
N PRO A 5 -18.22 -16.51 -35.12
CA PRO A 5 -19.30 -16.61 -34.12
C PRO A 5 -20.61 -16.07 -34.68
N PRO A 6 -21.76 -16.67 -34.35
CA PRO A 6 -23.06 -16.22 -34.84
C PRO A 6 -23.28 -14.73 -34.53
N GLY A 7 -23.66 -13.94 -35.56
CA GLY A 7 -23.92 -12.49 -35.38
C GLY A 7 -22.70 -11.57 -35.46
N LEU A 8 -21.49 -12.11 -35.56
CA LEU A 8 -20.26 -11.30 -35.74
C LEU A 8 -20.31 -10.59 -37.10
N ARG A 9 -20.12 -9.26 -37.05
CA ARG A 9 -19.98 -8.39 -38.23
C ARG A 9 -18.53 -7.93 -38.34
N LEU A 10 -18.10 -7.67 -39.57
CA LEU A 10 -16.78 -7.12 -39.86
C LEU A 10 -16.95 -5.80 -40.61
N TYR A 11 -16.15 -4.80 -40.21
CA TYR A 11 -16.02 -3.53 -40.91
C TYR A 11 -14.55 -3.22 -41.11
N THR A 12 -14.15 -2.90 -42.32
CA THR A 12 -12.77 -2.48 -42.64
C THR A 12 -12.81 -1.04 -43.15
N PRO A 13 -12.32 -0.07 -42.34
CA PRO A 13 -12.19 1.30 -42.78
C PRO A 13 -11.29 1.44 -44.01
N ALA A 14 -11.63 2.37 -44.90
CA ALA A 14 -10.80 2.67 -46.07
C ALA A 14 -9.51 3.42 -45.69
N SER A 15 -9.55 4.21 -44.62
CA SER A 15 -8.40 4.95 -44.12
C SER A 15 -7.60 4.13 -43.11
N PRO A 16 -6.27 4.22 -43.11
CA PRO A 16 -5.46 3.58 -42.08
C PRO A 16 -5.73 4.17 -40.69
N LEU A 17 -5.49 3.38 -39.66
CA LEU A 17 -5.48 3.82 -38.28
C LEU A 17 -4.08 4.26 -37.91
N LEU A 18 -3.92 5.54 -37.52
CA LEU A 18 -2.67 6.05 -36.97
C LEU A 18 -2.63 5.69 -35.47
N LEU A 19 -1.63 4.92 -35.08
CA LEU A 19 -1.37 4.51 -33.70
C LEU A 19 -0.68 5.62 -32.91
N GLU A 20 -0.78 5.60 -31.59
CA GLU A 20 -0.07 6.56 -30.71
C GLU A 20 1.46 6.45 -30.83
N SER A 21 2.00 5.33 -31.32
CA SER A 21 3.40 5.17 -31.70
C SER A 21 3.82 5.99 -32.93
N GLY A 22 2.87 6.46 -33.73
CA GLY A 22 3.09 7.08 -35.04
C GLY A 22 3.06 6.09 -36.21
N GLU A 23 2.95 4.79 -35.96
CA GLU A 23 2.78 3.80 -37.02
C GLU A 23 1.36 3.83 -37.61
N ALA A 24 1.25 3.58 -38.93
CA ALA A 24 -0.04 3.51 -39.61
C ALA A 24 -0.44 2.05 -39.87
N LEU A 25 -1.55 1.62 -39.29
CA LEU A 25 -2.11 0.30 -39.51
C LEU A 25 -3.09 0.34 -40.69
N ALA A 26 -2.67 -0.23 -41.80
CA ALA A 26 -3.52 -0.33 -42.99
C ALA A 26 -4.69 -1.30 -42.77
N ALA A 27 -5.85 -0.99 -43.36
CA ALA A 27 -7.06 -1.83 -43.33
C ALA A 27 -7.42 -2.33 -41.91
N PRO A 28 -7.66 -1.42 -40.92
CA PRO A 28 -7.88 -1.77 -39.52
C PRO A 28 -9.24 -2.40 -39.31
N THR A 29 -9.42 -3.65 -39.73
CA THR A 29 -10.68 -4.39 -39.63
C THR A 29 -11.18 -4.48 -38.17
N ILE A 30 -12.46 -4.23 -37.97
CA ILE A 30 -13.16 -4.25 -36.69
C ILE A 30 -14.19 -5.39 -36.70
N GLY A 31 -14.02 -6.35 -35.83
CA GLY A 31 -15.04 -7.36 -35.54
C GLY A 31 -15.97 -6.86 -34.43
N PHE A 32 -17.28 -6.91 -34.63
CA PHE A 32 -18.22 -6.38 -33.65
C PHE A 32 -19.58 -7.06 -33.68
N HIS A 33 -20.32 -6.89 -32.60
CA HIS A 33 -21.75 -7.26 -32.53
C HIS A 33 -22.60 -6.03 -32.27
N THR A 34 -23.85 -6.08 -32.77
CA THR A 34 -24.88 -5.06 -32.43
C THR A 34 -26.22 -5.75 -32.17
N TRP A 35 -26.97 -5.18 -31.25
CA TRP A 35 -28.33 -5.62 -30.93
C TRP A 35 -29.25 -4.41 -30.78
N GLY A 36 -30.57 -4.62 -31.00
CA GLY A 36 -31.57 -3.60 -30.84
C GLY A 36 -31.71 -2.67 -32.04
N LYS A 37 -32.43 -1.57 -31.85
CA LYS A 37 -32.71 -0.58 -32.90
C LYS A 37 -32.27 0.82 -32.47
N LEU A 38 -31.62 1.52 -33.41
CA LEU A 38 -31.18 2.89 -33.23
C LEU A 38 -32.40 3.83 -33.32
N ASN A 39 -32.51 4.81 -32.39
CA ASN A 39 -33.57 5.81 -32.41
C ASN A 39 -33.29 6.88 -33.51
N ALA A 40 -34.27 7.77 -33.77
CA ALA A 40 -34.14 8.81 -34.78
C ALA A 40 -33.00 9.82 -34.47
N ARG A 41 -32.66 10.05 -33.19
CA ARG A 41 -31.57 10.91 -32.78
C ARG A 41 -30.20 10.21 -32.84
N ARG A 42 -30.19 8.87 -33.03
CA ARG A 42 -28.98 8.03 -33.12
C ARG A 42 -28.10 8.12 -31.85
N ASP A 43 -28.70 8.18 -30.68
CA ASP A 43 -28.06 8.45 -29.40
C ASP A 43 -28.47 7.50 -28.24
N ASN A 44 -29.40 6.54 -28.48
CA ASN A 44 -29.81 5.53 -27.50
C ASN A 44 -28.82 4.35 -27.46
N VAL A 45 -27.55 4.63 -27.39
CA VAL A 45 -26.49 3.63 -27.54
C VAL A 45 -25.96 3.20 -26.17
N ILE A 46 -25.87 1.89 -25.94
CA ILE A 46 -24.99 1.31 -24.90
C ILE A 46 -23.77 0.74 -25.59
N TRP A 47 -22.61 1.34 -25.30
CA TRP A 47 -21.31 0.89 -25.78
C TRP A 47 -20.64 0.02 -24.73
N VAL A 48 -20.43 -1.26 -25.01
CA VAL A 48 -19.81 -2.20 -24.08
C VAL A 48 -18.35 -2.42 -24.46
N CYS A 49 -17.45 -2.19 -23.52
CA CYS A 49 -16.02 -2.46 -23.63
C CYS A 49 -15.69 -3.77 -22.92
N HIS A 50 -15.20 -4.78 -23.66
CA HIS A 50 -14.96 -6.10 -23.10
C HIS A 50 -13.60 -6.20 -22.36
N ALA A 51 -13.48 -7.20 -21.46
CA ALA A 51 -12.26 -7.50 -20.72
C ALA A 51 -11.23 -8.26 -21.56
N LEU A 52 -9.99 -8.39 -21.07
CA LEU A 52 -8.79 -8.91 -21.75
C LEU A 52 -9.02 -10.10 -22.70
N THR A 53 -9.69 -11.14 -22.25
CA THR A 53 -9.93 -12.36 -23.02
C THR A 53 -11.40 -12.60 -23.38
N ALA A 54 -12.26 -11.62 -23.17
CA ALA A 54 -13.64 -11.67 -23.63
C ALA A 54 -13.74 -11.29 -25.12
N SER A 55 -14.91 -11.39 -25.70
CA SER A 55 -15.20 -11.03 -27.10
C SER A 55 -16.32 -10.01 -27.19
N SER A 56 -16.62 -9.56 -28.40
CA SER A 56 -17.75 -8.65 -28.68
C SER A 56 -19.13 -9.27 -28.43
N ASP A 57 -19.25 -10.58 -28.21
CA ASP A 57 -20.52 -11.24 -27.88
C ASP A 57 -20.87 -11.08 -26.40
N VAL A 58 -21.27 -9.87 -26.01
CA VAL A 58 -21.62 -9.52 -24.62
C VAL A 58 -22.79 -10.35 -24.09
N ALA A 59 -23.68 -10.81 -24.95
CA ALA A 59 -24.82 -11.63 -24.55
C ALA A 59 -24.39 -12.97 -23.93
N SER A 60 -23.24 -13.51 -24.37
CA SER A 60 -22.72 -14.80 -23.85
C SER A 60 -22.06 -14.68 -22.49
N TRP A 61 -21.32 -13.59 -22.19
CA TRP A 61 -20.51 -13.48 -20.97
C TRP A 61 -21.09 -12.55 -19.91
N TRP A 62 -22.08 -11.70 -20.27
CA TRP A 62 -22.83 -10.86 -19.32
C TRP A 62 -24.36 -11.11 -19.40
N SER A 63 -24.74 -12.35 -19.59
CA SER A 63 -26.15 -12.76 -19.73
C SER A 63 -27.05 -12.34 -18.55
N SER A 64 -26.48 -12.16 -17.36
CA SER A 64 -27.22 -11.62 -16.20
C SER A 64 -27.62 -10.16 -16.34
N LEU A 65 -26.89 -9.38 -17.14
CA LEU A 65 -27.17 -7.95 -17.42
C LEU A 65 -27.83 -7.74 -18.77
N PHE A 66 -27.76 -8.71 -19.68
CA PHE A 66 -28.17 -8.60 -21.08
C PHE A 66 -29.49 -9.31 -21.37
N GLY A 67 -30.40 -8.66 -22.10
CA GLY A 67 -31.62 -9.22 -22.60
C GLY A 67 -32.88 -8.38 -22.30
N PRO A 68 -34.05 -8.79 -22.78
CA PRO A 68 -35.31 -8.10 -22.54
C PRO A 68 -35.55 -7.91 -21.03
N GLY A 69 -35.87 -6.67 -20.63
CA GLY A 69 -36.13 -6.31 -19.26
C GLY A 69 -34.86 -6.25 -18.37
N LYS A 70 -33.67 -6.51 -18.89
CA LYS A 70 -32.38 -6.31 -18.21
C LYS A 70 -31.89 -4.88 -18.39
N VAL A 71 -30.76 -4.54 -17.73
CA VAL A 71 -30.17 -3.20 -17.88
C VAL A 71 -29.62 -2.98 -19.30
N ILE A 72 -29.02 -3.99 -19.91
CA ILE A 72 -28.58 -3.98 -21.32
C ILE A 72 -29.72 -4.59 -22.16
N ASP A 73 -30.78 -3.80 -22.38
CA ASP A 73 -32.02 -4.25 -23.03
C ASP A 73 -32.04 -3.89 -24.51
N PRO A 74 -31.97 -4.87 -25.43
CA PRO A 74 -32.00 -4.62 -26.87
C PRO A 74 -33.37 -4.12 -27.37
N GLN A 75 -34.44 -4.16 -26.56
CA GLN A 75 -35.72 -3.55 -26.89
C GLN A 75 -35.73 -2.03 -26.70
N ARG A 76 -34.82 -1.50 -25.85
CA ARG A 76 -34.76 -0.07 -25.50
C ARG A 76 -33.53 0.63 -26.09
N TYR A 77 -32.44 -0.07 -26.21
CA TYR A 77 -31.13 0.48 -26.58
C TYR A 77 -30.58 -0.20 -27.84
N PHE A 78 -29.80 0.57 -28.59
CA PHE A 78 -28.92 0.03 -29.59
C PHE A 78 -27.57 -0.31 -28.93
N ILE A 79 -27.28 -1.58 -28.80
CA ILE A 79 -26.10 -2.10 -28.05
C ILE A 79 -25.01 -2.36 -29.05
N VAL A 80 -23.81 -1.87 -28.76
CA VAL A 80 -22.59 -2.08 -29.57
C VAL A 80 -21.48 -2.63 -28.69
N CYS A 81 -20.84 -3.69 -29.15
CA CYS A 81 -19.59 -4.19 -28.56
C CYS A 81 -18.60 -4.53 -29.70
N ALA A 82 -17.45 -3.88 -29.71
CA ALA A 82 -16.38 -4.15 -30.65
C ALA A 82 -15.30 -5.01 -30.01
N ASN A 83 -14.73 -5.97 -30.77
CA ASN A 83 -13.53 -6.66 -30.35
C ASN A 83 -12.34 -5.71 -30.33
N ALA A 84 -11.53 -5.80 -29.29
CA ALA A 84 -10.37 -4.94 -29.11
C ALA A 84 -9.36 -5.10 -30.26
N LEU A 85 -8.74 -4.01 -30.66
CA LEU A 85 -7.57 -3.99 -31.53
C LEU A 85 -6.47 -4.88 -30.91
N GLY A 86 -5.88 -5.76 -31.70
CA GLY A 86 -4.88 -6.71 -31.21
C GLY A 86 -5.47 -8.02 -30.68
N SER A 87 -6.82 -8.15 -30.54
CA SER A 87 -7.46 -9.41 -30.15
C SER A 87 -7.56 -10.41 -31.32
N CYS A 88 -7.99 -11.63 -31.02
CA CYS A 88 -8.10 -12.71 -32.01
C CYS A 88 -9.54 -13.04 -32.40
N TYR A 89 -10.52 -12.14 -32.16
CA TYR A 89 -11.93 -12.39 -32.39
C TYR A 89 -12.53 -11.57 -33.53
N GLY A 90 -11.76 -11.41 -34.64
CA GLY A 90 -12.23 -10.77 -35.86
C GLY A 90 -11.84 -9.30 -36.02
N SER A 91 -11.40 -8.60 -34.98
CA SER A 91 -10.65 -7.36 -35.14
C SER A 91 -9.22 -7.67 -35.58
N ILE A 92 -8.60 -6.71 -36.29
CA ILE A 92 -7.19 -6.89 -36.71
C ILE A 92 -6.28 -7.06 -35.49
N GLY A 93 -5.39 -8.04 -35.56
CA GLY A 93 -4.48 -8.40 -34.48
C GLY A 93 -3.40 -9.35 -34.98
N PRO A 94 -2.54 -9.87 -34.08
CA PRO A 94 -1.45 -10.78 -34.43
C PRO A 94 -1.88 -12.02 -35.22
N SER A 95 -3.08 -12.54 -34.95
CA SER A 95 -3.64 -13.69 -35.68
C SER A 95 -4.22 -13.36 -37.06
N SER A 96 -4.33 -12.10 -37.42
CA SER A 96 -4.85 -11.64 -38.72
C SER A 96 -3.87 -11.88 -39.84
N VAL A 97 -4.40 -12.15 -41.06
CA VAL A 97 -3.60 -12.35 -42.25
C VAL A 97 -3.36 -11.00 -42.98
N ARG A 98 -2.12 -10.74 -43.35
CA ARG A 98 -1.67 -9.57 -44.12
C ARG A 98 -2.00 -9.74 -45.60
N ALA A 99 -1.84 -8.67 -46.36
CA ALA A 99 -2.03 -8.69 -47.82
C ALA A 99 -1.07 -9.66 -48.57
N ASP A 100 0.09 -9.97 -47.99
CA ASP A 100 1.07 -10.94 -48.50
C ASP A 100 0.73 -12.39 -48.19
N GLY A 101 -0.39 -12.66 -47.52
CA GLY A 101 -0.85 -14.00 -47.13
C GLY A 101 -0.25 -14.52 -45.81
N ARG A 102 0.70 -13.82 -45.20
CA ARG A 102 1.29 -14.19 -43.91
C ARG A 102 0.47 -13.60 -42.75
N ARG A 103 0.57 -14.23 -41.57
CA ARG A 103 0.03 -13.66 -40.34
C ARG A 103 0.89 -12.49 -39.85
N TRP A 104 0.29 -11.59 -39.13
CA TRP A 104 1.03 -10.52 -38.43
C TRP A 104 2.00 -11.15 -37.39
N GLY A 105 1.52 -12.06 -36.53
CA GLY A 105 2.34 -12.68 -35.49
C GLY A 105 3.08 -11.67 -34.63
N ALA A 106 4.39 -11.86 -34.51
CA ALA A 106 5.29 -10.95 -33.78
C ALA A 106 5.41 -9.56 -34.42
N ASP A 107 5.15 -9.44 -35.70
CA ASP A 107 5.28 -8.16 -36.44
C ASP A 107 4.07 -7.23 -36.21
N PHE A 108 3.04 -7.66 -35.48
CA PHE A 108 1.92 -6.77 -35.14
C PHE A 108 2.41 -5.67 -34.21
N PRO A 109 2.09 -4.39 -34.48
CA PRO A 109 2.61 -3.28 -33.67
C PRO A 109 2.19 -3.35 -32.22
N GLU A 110 2.95 -2.68 -31.34
CA GLU A 110 2.50 -2.39 -29.98
C GLU A 110 1.30 -1.45 -30.04
N VAL A 111 0.31 -1.71 -29.19
CA VAL A 111 -0.92 -0.92 -29.12
C VAL A 111 -1.17 -0.45 -27.71
N THR A 112 -1.83 0.68 -27.57
CA THR A 112 -2.24 1.27 -26.28
C THR A 112 -3.75 1.15 -26.09
N ILE A 113 -4.23 1.41 -24.88
CA ILE A 113 -5.68 1.55 -24.63
C ILE A 113 -6.26 2.71 -25.46
N GLY A 114 -5.48 3.75 -25.67
CA GLY A 114 -5.82 4.85 -26.55
C GLY A 114 -6.06 4.40 -28.00
N ASP A 115 -5.20 3.54 -28.54
CA ASP A 115 -5.36 2.97 -29.89
C ASP A 115 -6.60 2.07 -29.98
N LEU A 116 -6.89 1.28 -28.92
CA LEU A 116 -8.11 0.48 -28.86
C LEU A 116 -9.37 1.35 -29.01
N VAL A 117 -9.39 2.49 -28.32
CA VAL A 117 -10.52 3.43 -28.40
C VAL A 117 -10.54 4.14 -29.76
N SER A 118 -9.40 4.57 -30.32
CA SER A 118 -9.33 5.14 -31.66
C SER A 118 -9.90 4.19 -32.72
N HIS A 119 -9.57 2.91 -32.60
CA HIS A 119 -10.13 1.85 -33.47
C HIS A 119 -11.65 1.73 -33.32
N GLN A 120 -12.18 1.82 -32.09
CA GLN A 120 -13.62 1.81 -31.84
C GLN A 120 -14.32 3.07 -32.35
N GLN A 121 -13.66 4.22 -32.32
CA GLN A 121 -14.20 5.48 -32.87
C GLN A 121 -14.46 5.36 -34.38
N LEU A 122 -13.62 4.64 -35.13
CA LEU A 122 -13.90 4.36 -36.55
C LEU A 122 -15.23 3.61 -36.76
N LEU A 123 -15.54 2.66 -35.88
CA LEU A 123 -16.82 1.97 -35.89
C LEU A 123 -17.98 2.88 -35.50
N PHE A 124 -17.79 3.74 -34.47
CA PHE A 124 -18.79 4.70 -34.02
C PHE A 124 -19.23 5.61 -35.19
N GLU A 125 -18.27 6.14 -35.94
CA GLU A 125 -18.53 6.98 -37.12
C GLU A 125 -19.18 6.18 -38.26
N HIS A 126 -18.72 4.96 -38.53
CA HIS A 126 -19.29 4.08 -39.55
C HIS A 126 -20.79 3.78 -39.30
N LEU A 127 -21.12 3.53 -38.03
CA LEU A 127 -22.54 3.30 -37.64
C LEU A 127 -23.37 4.58 -37.64
N GLY A 128 -22.72 5.73 -37.87
CA GLY A 128 -23.34 7.05 -37.91
C GLY A 128 -23.98 7.46 -36.59
N LEU A 129 -23.39 7.07 -35.47
CA LEU A 129 -23.87 7.38 -34.13
C LEU A 129 -23.60 8.86 -33.78
N ARG A 130 -24.45 9.45 -32.95
CA ARG A 130 -24.31 10.85 -32.52
C ARG A 130 -24.01 11.02 -31.05
N GLY A 131 -24.30 10.00 -30.24
CA GLY A 131 -24.05 9.99 -28.81
C GLY A 131 -24.15 8.58 -28.23
N ILE A 132 -23.60 8.42 -27.03
CA ILE A 132 -23.60 7.18 -26.28
C ILE A 132 -24.29 7.47 -24.95
N GLU A 133 -25.38 6.78 -24.68
CA GLU A 133 -26.13 6.90 -23.43
C GLU A 133 -25.33 6.35 -22.25
N LEU A 134 -24.63 5.23 -22.46
CA LEU A 134 -23.77 4.59 -21.48
C LEU A 134 -22.58 3.91 -22.15
N VAL A 135 -21.35 4.23 -21.69
CA VAL A 135 -20.17 3.38 -21.92
C VAL A 135 -20.01 2.53 -20.68
N LEU A 136 -19.98 1.21 -20.86
CA LEU A 136 -19.92 0.24 -19.78
C LEU A 136 -18.69 -0.68 -19.99
N GLY A 137 -17.81 -0.78 -19.00
CA GLY A 137 -16.63 -1.64 -19.10
C GLY A 137 -16.21 -2.26 -17.77
N GLY A 138 -15.85 -3.55 -17.81
CA GLY A 138 -15.26 -4.27 -16.67
C GLY A 138 -13.78 -4.57 -16.89
N SER A 139 -12.95 -4.44 -15.84
CA SER A 139 -11.50 -4.73 -15.93
C SER A 139 -10.82 -3.86 -17.00
N MET A 140 -10.12 -4.44 -17.98
CA MET A 140 -9.59 -3.74 -19.15
C MET A 140 -10.65 -2.91 -19.89
N GLY A 141 -11.91 -3.37 -19.90
CA GLY A 141 -13.02 -2.60 -20.47
C GLY A 141 -13.25 -1.28 -19.77
N GLY A 142 -12.99 -1.18 -18.46
CA GLY A 142 -13.07 0.06 -17.72
C GLY A 142 -11.99 1.07 -18.12
N PHE A 143 -10.79 0.61 -18.47
CA PHE A 143 -9.73 1.47 -19.04
C PHE A 143 -10.18 2.10 -20.36
N GLN A 144 -10.76 1.28 -21.25
CA GLN A 144 -11.33 1.74 -22.51
C GLN A 144 -12.48 2.73 -22.29
N ALA A 145 -13.35 2.46 -21.32
CA ALA A 145 -14.50 3.34 -21.00
C ALA A 145 -14.04 4.71 -20.47
N LEU A 146 -13.02 4.76 -19.61
CA LEU A 146 -12.39 6.00 -19.15
C LEU A 146 -11.77 6.79 -20.31
N GLU A 147 -11.08 6.09 -21.20
CA GLU A 147 -10.47 6.69 -22.36
C GLU A 147 -11.51 7.23 -23.35
N TRP A 148 -12.66 6.55 -23.52
CA TRP A 148 -13.81 7.05 -24.26
C TRP A 148 -14.32 8.40 -23.71
N ALA A 149 -14.55 8.49 -22.41
CA ALA A 149 -15.06 9.72 -21.80
C ALA A 149 -14.02 10.86 -21.84
N ARG A 150 -12.74 10.54 -21.72
CA ARG A 150 -11.66 11.52 -21.85
C ARG A 150 -11.57 12.12 -23.25
N ARG A 151 -11.73 11.28 -24.29
CA ARG A 151 -11.62 11.71 -25.70
C ARG A 151 -12.89 12.34 -26.23
N GLU A 152 -14.06 11.83 -25.80
CA GLU A 152 -15.37 12.21 -26.33
C GLU A 152 -16.33 12.70 -25.22
N PRO A 153 -15.94 13.72 -24.42
CA PRO A 153 -16.71 14.15 -23.25
C PRO A 153 -18.12 14.66 -23.63
N ASN A 154 -18.31 15.14 -24.85
CA ASN A 154 -19.61 15.65 -25.34
C ASN A 154 -20.49 14.56 -25.93
N ARG A 155 -19.95 13.38 -26.22
CA ARG A 155 -20.69 12.26 -26.83
C ARG A 155 -21.06 11.18 -25.82
N VAL A 156 -20.33 11.06 -24.70
CA VAL A 156 -20.58 10.08 -23.64
C VAL A 156 -21.40 10.70 -22.52
N ARG A 157 -22.64 10.26 -22.34
CA ARG A 157 -23.53 10.80 -21.31
C ARG A 157 -23.30 10.20 -19.93
N ARG A 158 -22.94 8.93 -19.86
CA ARG A 158 -22.70 8.20 -18.61
C ARG A 158 -21.58 7.18 -18.76
N LEU A 159 -20.92 6.89 -17.65
CA LEU A 159 -19.90 5.86 -17.53
C LEU A 159 -20.28 4.84 -16.46
N ALA A 160 -20.02 3.56 -16.70
CA ALA A 160 -20.03 2.55 -15.66
C ALA A 160 -18.70 1.74 -15.72
N LEU A 161 -17.96 1.80 -14.63
CA LEU A 161 -16.62 1.22 -14.49
C LEU A 161 -16.71 0.10 -13.45
N VAL A 162 -16.51 -1.15 -13.87
CA VAL A 162 -16.71 -2.31 -12.99
C VAL A 162 -15.36 -3.00 -12.76
N ALA A 163 -14.96 -3.14 -11.50
CA ALA A 163 -13.71 -3.81 -11.14
C ALA A 163 -12.51 -3.31 -11.96
N SER A 164 -12.28 -1.99 -11.99
CA SER A 164 -11.28 -1.34 -12.83
C SER A 164 -10.58 -0.19 -12.08
N SER A 165 -9.60 0.46 -12.70
CA SER A 165 -8.83 1.56 -12.14
C SER A 165 -8.53 2.61 -13.22
N TRP A 166 -7.93 3.74 -12.85
CA TRP A 166 -7.46 4.79 -13.75
C TRP A 166 -6.06 4.55 -14.31
N ARG A 167 -5.41 3.48 -13.85
CA ARG A 167 -4.11 2.98 -14.31
C ARG A 167 -4.00 1.49 -14.05
N GLN A 168 -3.04 0.84 -14.68
CA GLN A 168 -2.64 -0.52 -14.27
C GLN A 168 -1.84 -0.42 -12.95
N PRO A 169 -2.30 -0.98 -11.82
CA PRO A 169 -1.54 -1.00 -10.58
C PRO A 169 -0.24 -1.80 -10.71
N ALA A 170 0.81 -1.42 -9.96
CA ALA A 170 2.12 -2.06 -10.05
C ALA A 170 2.09 -3.58 -9.81
N ASP A 171 1.26 -4.07 -8.88
CA ASP A 171 1.06 -5.51 -8.63
C ASP A 171 0.46 -6.21 -9.86
N ALA A 172 -0.53 -5.58 -10.51
CA ALA A 172 -1.14 -6.10 -11.73
C ALA A 172 -0.17 -6.06 -12.93
N VAL A 173 0.71 -5.04 -13.02
CA VAL A 173 1.80 -4.98 -14.02
C VAL A 173 2.76 -6.16 -13.80
N ALA A 174 3.22 -6.38 -12.56
CA ALA A 174 4.13 -7.48 -12.23
C ALA A 174 3.52 -8.84 -12.60
N LEU A 175 2.24 -9.05 -12.28
CA LEU A 175 1.52 -10.28 -12.64
C LEU A 175 1.42 -10.47 -14.16
N ALA A 176 1.06 -9.42 -14.91
CA ALA A 176 0.95 -9.46 -16.36
C ALA A 176 2.30 -9.74 -17.03
N GLU A 177 3.40 -9.19 -16.49
CA GLU A 177 4.76 -9.47 -16.98
C GLU A 177 5.19 -10.92 -16.70
N LEU A 178 4.87 -11.47 -15.52
CA LEU A 178 5.10 -12.88 -15.22
C LEU A 178 4.32 -13.80 -16.20
N GLN A 179 3.07 -13.50 -16.48
CA GLN A 179 2.27 -14.21 -17.46
C GLN A 179 2.89 -14.11 -18.86
N SER A 180 3.34 -12.94 -19.26
CA SER A 180 3.99 -12.70 -20.55
C SER A 180 5.33 -13.46 -20.65
N ALA A 181 6.12 -13.47 -19.59
CA ALA A 181 7.37 -14.23 -19.52
C ALA A 181 7.13 -15.75 -19.65
N ILE A 182 6.11 -16.28 -18.97
CA ILE A 182 5.72 -17.70 -19.08
C ILE A 182 5.38 -18.07 -20.52
N VAL A 183 4.63 -17.22 -21.24
CA VAL A 183 4.31 -17.46 -22.66
C VAL A 183 5.58 -17.46 -23.51
N ARG A 184 6.50 -16.50 -23.29
CA ARG A 184 7.75 -16.38 -24.06
C ARG A 184 8.75 -17.51 -23.77
N LEU A 185 8.69 -18.13 -22.59
CA LEU A 185 9.54 -19.27 -22.21
C LEU A 185 9.10 -20.60 -22.84
N ASP A 186 7.90 -20.69 -23.41
CA ASP A 186 7.46 -21.90 -24.11
C ASP A 186 8.33 -22.08 -25.37
N PRO A 187 8.98 -23.23 -25.56
CA PRO A 187 9.81 -23.49 -26.74
C PRO A 187 9.10 -23.28 -28.09
N LEU A 188 7.79 -23.48 -28.14
CA LEU A 188 6.98 -23.28 -29.34
C LEU A 188 6.59 -21.82 -29.57
N PHE A 189 6.99 -20.87 -28.71
CA PHE A 189 6.75 -19.44 -28.91
C PHE A 189 7.56 -18.91 -30.11
N ASN A 190 8.80 -19.36 -30.29
CA ASN A 190 9.65 -19.03 -31.42
C ASN A 190 9.65 -17.53 -31.76
N ASP A 191 9.95 -16.68 -30.78
CA ASP A 191 9.92 -15.21 -30.88
C ASP A 191 8.58 -14.66 -31.45
N GLY A 192 7.48 -15.34 -31.18
CA GLY A 192 6.14 -15.00 -31.66
C GLY A 192 5.88 -15.39 -33.13
N ARG A 193 6.75 -16.17 -33.74
CA ARG A 193 6.67 -16.65 -35.13
C ARG A 193 6.27 -18.15 -35.16
N TYR A 194 5.03 -18.44 -34.90
CA TYR A 194 4.46 -19.78 -34.83
C TYR A 194 3.20 -19.88 -35.70
N GLU A 195 2.93 -21.08 -36.20
CA GLU A 195 1.67 -21.38 -36.86
C GLU A 195 0.53 -21.55 -35.85
N HIS A 196 -0.69 -21.31 -36.29
CA HIS A 196 -1.87 -21.18 -35.41
C HIS A 196 -2.06 -22.31 -34.40
N ASP A 197 -1.85 -23.52 -34.82
CA ASP A 197 -2.08 -24.75 -34.05
C ASP A 197 -0.81 -25.30 -33.41
N GLN A 198 0.34 -24.71 -33.70
CA GLN A 198 1.68 -25.13 -33.23
C GLN A 198 2.32 -24.09 -32.29
N GLY A 199 1.55 -23.16 -31.81
CA GLY A 199 2.02 -22.08 -30.92
C GLY A 199 2.27 -22.55 -29.50
N PRO A 200 2.61 -21.58 -28.59
CA PRO A 200 3.01 -21.82 -27.20
C PRO A 200 1.83 -22.18 -26.33
N GLN A 201 1.23 -23.34 -26.55
CA GLN A 201 0.01 -23.78 -25.88
C GLN A 201 0.23 -24.02 -24.38
N GLN A 202 1.39 -24.57 -24.00
CA GLN A 202 1.71 -24.79 -22.57
C GLN A 202 1.94 -23.49 -21.85
N GLY A 203 2.73 -22.58 -22.42
CA GLY A 203 2.97 -21.26 -21.87
C GLY A 203 1.68 -20.46 -21.70
N LEU A 204 0.81 -20.44 -22.73
CA LEU A 204 -0.48 -19.75 -22.65
C LEU A 204 -1.42 -20.39 -21.61
N ALA A 205 -1.42 -21.72 -21.49
CA ALA A 205 -2.20 -22.42 -20.46
C ALA A 205 -1.72 -22.07 -19.07
N LEU A 206 -0.41 -22.07 -18.81
CA LEU A 206 0.17 -21.71 -17.52
C LEU A 206 -0.04 -20.23 -17.18
N ALA A 207 0.11 -19.32 -18.15
CA ALA A 207 -0.21 -17.90 -17.97
C ALA A 207 -1.68 -17.71 -17.55
N ARG A 208 -2.60 -18.48 -18.15
CA ARG A 208 -4.02 -18.46 -17.75
C ARG A 208 -4.26 -19.03 -16.36
N GLN A 209 -3.56 -20.09 -15.97
CA GLN A 209 -3.65 -20.65 -14.61
C GLN A 209 -3.21 -19.62 -13.56
N LEU A 210 -2.10 -18.93 -13.81
CA LEU A 210 -1.63 -17.82 -12.95
C LEU A 210 -2.65 -16.69 -12.92
N GLY A 211 -3.27 -16.33 -14.05
CA GLY A 211 -4.37 -15.37 -14.11
C GLY A 211 -5.56 -15.81 -13.25
N HIS A 212 -6.00 -17.06 -13.35
CA HIS A 212 -7.11 -17.56 -12.53
C HIS A 212 -6.82 -17.56 -11.04
N HIS A 213 -5.57 -17.78 -10.64
CA HIS A 213 -5.16 -17.66 -9.25
C HIS A 213 -5.35 -16.21 -8.73
N SER A 214 -5.07 -15.19 -9.54
CA SER A 214 -5.25 -13.80 -9.16
C SER A 214 -6.69 -13.30 -9.28
N TYR A 215 -7.47 -13.86 -10.21
CA TYR A 215 -8.86 -13.46 -10.46
C TYR A 215 -9.84 -13.97 -9.39
N ARG A 216 -9.43 -14.96 -8.59
CA ARG A 216 -10.23 -15.54 -7.51
C ARG A 216 -9.68 -15.15 -6.15
N SER A 217 -10.56 -15.01 -5.17
CA SER A 217 -10.13 -14.83 -3.78
C SER A 217 -9.65 -16.17 -3.18
N ASP A 218 -8.83 -16.08 -2.14
CA ASP A 218 -8.43 -17.20 -1.29
C ASP A 218 -9.66 -17.92 -0.72
N ARG A 219 -10.63 -17.16 -0.20
CA ARG A 219 -11.90 -17.69 0.32
C ARG A 219 -12.69 -18.50 -0.70
N GLU A 220 -12.71 -18.06 -1.98
CA GLU A 220 -13.39 -18.82 -3.05
C GLU A 220 -12.65 -20.12 -3.35
N PHE A 221 -11.31 -20.12 -3.37
CA PHE A 221 -10.51 -21.33 -3.54
C PHE A 221 -10.74 -22.31 -2.40
N ASP A 222 -10.70 -21.85 -1.15
CA ASP A 222 -10.92 -22.71 0.03
C ASP A 222 -12.35 -23.26 0.07
N ARG A 223 -13.35 -22.40 -0.13
CA ARG A 223 -14.76 -22.80 -0.17
C ARG A 223 -15.06 -23.84 -1.26
N ARG A 224 -14.46 -23.69 -2.43
CA ARG A 224 -14.76 -24.50 -3.60
C ARG A 224 -13.97 -25.80 -3.66
N PHE A 225 -12.74 -25.79 -3.23
CA PHE A 225 -11.81 -26.90 -3.42
C PHE A 225 -11.28 -27.47 -2.09
N GLY A 226 -10.95 -26.61 -1.14
CA GLY A 226 -10.31 -27.02 0.12
C GLY A 226 -9.13 -27.96 -0.14
N ARG A 227 -9.16 -29.14 0.49
CA ARG A 227 -8.20 -30.23 0.29
C ARG A 227 -8.79 -31.41 -0.50
N GLN A 228 -9.90 -31.18 -1.21
CA GLN A 228 -10.60 -32.25 -1.93
C GLN A 228 -9.73 -32.85 -3.03
N ARG A 229 -9.83 -34.18 -3.18
CA ARG A 229 -9.14 -34.95 -4.21
C ARG A 229 -10.13 -35.57 -5.17
N ARG A 230 -9.68 -35.80 -6.37
CA ARG A 230 -10.38 -36.60 -7.39
C ARG A 230 -10.14 -38.09 -7.12
N GLU A 231 -10.83 -38.96 -7.85
CA GLU A 231 -10.66 -40.41 -7.82
C GLU A 231 -9.22 -40.85 -8.13
N ASP A 232 -8.51 -40.10 -8.98
CA ASP A 232 -7.10 -40.30 -9.33
C ASP A 232 -6.10 -39.82 -8.26
N GLY A 233 -6.60 -39.35 -7.09
CA GLY A 233 -5.80 -38.84 -5.98
C GLY A 233 -5.30 -37.40 -6.14
N ARG A 234 -5.45 -36.79 -7.31
CA ARG A 234 -5.02 -35.41 -7.61
C ARG A 234 -5.93 -34.39 -6.90
N LEU A 235 -5.36 -33.29 -6.39
CA LEU A 235 -6.16 -32.21 -5.80
C LEU A 235 -7.09 -31.58 -6.85
N GLN A 236 -8.35 -31.35 -6.51
CA GLN A 236 -9.35 -30.78 -7.43
C GLN A 236 -8.97 -29.40 -7.95
N VAL A 237 -8.31 -28.56 -7.15
CA VAL A 237 -7.84 -27.25 -7.56
C VAL A 237 -6.86 -27.30 -8.74
N LEU A 238 -5.99 -28.30 -8.79
CA LEU A 238 -5.04 -28.48 -9.90
C LEU A 238 -5.77 -28.81 -11.20
N SER A 239 -6.75 -29.71 -11.12
CA SER A 239 -7.57 -30.07 -12.30
C SER A 239 -8.41 -28.88 -12.79
N TYR A 240 -8.88 -28.02 -11.88
CA TYR A 240 -9.57 -26.79 -12.23
C TYR A 240 -8.66 -25.82 -12.98
N LEU A 241 -7.45 -25.58 -12.48
CA LEU A 241 -6.50 -24.67 -13.13
C LEU A 241 -6.12 -25.17 -14.53
N ASP A 242 -5.84 -26.47 -14.67
CA ASP A 242 -5.56 -27.09 -15.99
C ASP A 242 -6.73 -26.90 -16.96
N HIS A 243 -7.95 -27.17 -16.50
CA HIS A 243 -9.15 -26.97 -17.33
C HIS A 243 -9.26 -25.52 -17.83
N GLN A 244 -9.03 -24.53 -16.95
CA GLN A 244 -9.08 -23.12 -17.33
C GLN A 244 -7.96 -22.72 -18.30
N GLY A 245 -6.76 -23.28 -18.12
CA GLY A 245 -5.65 -23.12 -19.06
C GLY A 245 -6.01 -23.65 -20.45
N GLN A 246 -6.44 -24.90 -20.53
CA GLN A 246 -6.84 -25.55 -21.80
C GLN A 246 -8.04 -24.87 -22.47
N LYS A 247 -8.98 -24.34 -21.68
CA LYS A 247 -10.11 -23.59 -22.21
C LYS A 247 -9.68 -22.29 -22.90
N LEU A 248 -8.63 -21.61 -22.40
CA LEU A 248 -8.09 -20.43 -23.08
C LEU A 248 -7.36 -20.80 -24.37
N VAL A 249 -6.48 -21.76 -24.32
CA VAL A 249 -5.69 -22.23 -25.49
C VAL A 249 -6.58 -22.54 -26.70
N LYS A 250 -7.74 -23.15 -26.50
CA LYS A 250 -8.70 -23.47 -27.54
C LYS A 250 -9.32 -22.28 -28.27
N ARG A 251 -9.19 -21.07 -27.71
CA ARG A 251 -9.95 -19.90 -28.20
C ARG A 251 -9.15 -18.61 -28.29
N PHE A 252 -7.93 -18.58 -27.80
CA PHE A 252 -7.15 -17.33 -27.74
C PHE A 252 -5.74 -17.53 -28.30
N ASP A 253 -5.24 -16.49 -28.95
CA ASP A 253 -3.90 -16.48 -29.53
C ASP A 253 -2.88 -15.88 -28.53
N ALA A 254 -1.69 -16.46 -28.47
CA ALA A 254 -0.67 -16.07 -27.50
C ALA A 254 -0.07 -14.68 -27.79
N ASN A 255 0.19 -14.33 -29.06
CA ASN A 255 0.66 -12.98 -29.40
C ASN A 255 -0.41 -11.93 -29.09
N SER A 256 -1.68 -12.22 -29.34
CA SER A 256 -2.80 -11.35 -28.96
C SER A 256 -2.87 -11.17 -27.44
N TYR A 257 -2.59 -12.21 -26.65
CA TYR A 257 -2.52 -12.13 -25.19
C TYR A 257 -1.39 -11.18 -24.75
N LEU A 258 -0.22 -11.29 -25.33
CA LEU A 258 0.92 -10.42 -25.04
C LEU A 258 0.66 -8.96 -25.42
N ARG A 259 0.06 -8.71 -26.60
CA ARG A 259 -0.25 -7.34 -27.05
C ARG A 259 -1.25 -6.64 -26.13
N LEU A 260 -2.32 -7.32 -25.74
CA LEU A 260 -3.32 -6.74 -24.84
C LEU A 260 -2.79 -6.58 -23.40
N ASN A 261 -1.94 -7.48 -22.90
CA ASN A 261 -1.23 -7.28 -21.64
C ASN A 261 -0.32 -6.03 -21.70
N GLY A 262 0.42 -5.85 -22.79
CA GLY A 262 1.24 -4.65 -23.01
C GLY A 262 0.42 -3.37 -23.02
N ALA A 263 -0.73 -3.36 -23.71
CA ALA A 263 -1.65 -2.23 -23.72
C ALA A 263 -2.18 -1.87 -22.32
N MET A 264 -2.51 -2.89 -21.51
CA MET A 264 -2.93 -2.69 -20.12
C MET A 264 -1.80 -2.14 -19.26
N ASN A 265 -0.60 -2.72 -19.35
CA ASN A 265 0.56 -2.31 -18.56
C ASN A 265 0.98 -0.86 -18.82
N GLY A 266 0.83 -0.39 -20.06
CA GLY A 266 1.11 0.99 -20.45
C GLY A 266 0.01 1.99 -20.05
N PHE A 267 -1.14 1.53 -19.56
CA PHE A 267 -2.26 2.43 -19.26
C PHE A 267 -2.08 3.17 -17.94
N ASP A 268 -1.96 4.50 -18.04
CA ASP A 268 -1.95 5.44 -16.91
C ASP A 268 -2.48 6.80 -17.38
N LEU A 269 -3.71 7.15 -16.97
CA LEU A 269 -4.32 8.44 -17.30
C LEU A 269 -3.55 9.63 -16.70
N ALA A 270 -2.76 9.39 -15.66
CA ALA A 270 -1.99 10.42 -14.97
C ALA A 270 -0.49 10.40 -15.32
N ALA A 271 -0.06 9.68 -16.35
CA ALA A 271 1.36 9.55 -16.72
C ALA A 271 2.11 10.89 -16.86
N ARG A 272 1.42 11.98 -17.22
CA ARG A 272 1.99 13.34 -17.40
C ARG A 272 1.39 14.39 -16.47
N LEU A 273 0.47 14.03 -15.59
CA LEU A 273 -0.28 14.92 -14.71
C LEU A 273 -0.41 14.28 -13.31
N SER A 274 -0.80 15.08 -12.30
CA SER A 274 -1.25 14.44 -11.05
C SER A 274 -2.57 13.68 -11.29
N PRO A 275 -2.84 12.58 -10.57
CA PRO A 275 -4.08 11.83 -10.71
C PRO A 275 -5.33 12.70 -10.55
N ALA A 276 -5.32 13.61 -9.57
CA ALA A 276 -6.43 14.54 -9.34
C ALA A 276 -6.69 15.43 -10.57
N ARG A 277 -5.63 15.93 -11.20
CA ARG A 277 -5.75 16.81 -12.37
C ARG A 277 -6.17 16.05 -13.63
N ALA A 278 -5.67 14.84 -13.82
CA ALA A 278 -6.02 14.00 -14.96
C ALA A 278 -7.50 13.59 -14.93
N LEU A 279 -7.99 13.16 -13.77
CA LEU A 279 -9.36 12.65 -13.60
C LEU A 279 -10.39 13.77 -13.43
N ALA A 280 -10.02 14.93 -12.89
CA ALA A 280 -10.90 16.11 -12.84
C ALA A 280 -11.34 16.60 -14.23
N ALA A 281 -10.62 16.24 -15.30
CA ALA A 281 -11.01 16.55 -16.67
C ALA A 281 -12.17 15.67 -17.19
N ILE A 282 -12.46 14.54 -16.55
CA ILE A 282 -13.54 13.63 -16.93
C ILE A 282 -14.79 14.00 -16.12
N ASN A 283 -15.62 14.87 -16.69
CA ASN A 283 -16.82 15.39 -16.01
C ASN A 283 -18.09 14.58 -16.34
N THR A 284 -17.94 13.40 -16.91
CA THR A 284 -19.04 12.50 -17.24
C THR A 284 -19.56 11.81 -15.96
N PRO A 285 -20.87 11.84 -15.69
CA PRO A 285 -21.46 11.07 -14.59
C PRO A 285 -21.03 9.61 -14.64
N THR A 286 -20.46 9.11 -13.55
CA THR A 286 -19.77 7.82 -13.51
C THR A 286 -20.26 6.96 -12.35
N LEU A 287 -20.62 5.71 -12.62
CA LEU A 287 -20.82 4.68 -11.61
C LEU A 287 -19.57 3.81 -11.53
N VAL A 288 -18.92 3.79 -10.39
CA VAL A 288 -17.78 2.89 -10.10
C VAL A 288 -18.31 1.71 -9.27
N VAL A 289 -18.21 0.50 -9.80
CA VAL A 289 -18.61 -0.73 -9.12
C VAL A 289 -17.41 -1.47 -8.61
N SER A 290 -17.30 -1.58 -7.28
CA SER A 290 -16.20 -2.22 -6.54
C SER A 290 -16.61 -3.62 -6.07
N ILE A 291 -15.71 -4.59 -6.19
CA ILE A 291 -15.90 -5.95 -5.70
C ILE A 291 -15.06 -6.15 -4.44
N SER A 292 -15.70 -6.49 -3.31
CA SER A 292 -15.07 -6.50 -1.97
C SER A 292 -13.83 -7.39 -1.86
N SER A 293 -13.77 -8.49 -2.58
CA SER A 293 -12.65 -9.44 -2.56
C SER A 293 -11.73 -9.37 -3.78
N ASP A 294 -11.86 -8.34 -4.62
CA ASP A 294 -10.99 -8.15 -5.79
C ASP A 294 -9.55 -7.89 -5.35
N ARG A 295 -8.63 -8.76 -5.79
CA ARG A 295 -7.19 -8.66 -5.49
C ARG A 295 -6.41 -8.00 -6.63
N LEU A 296 -6.94 -8.05 -7.85
CA LEU A 296 -6.30 -7.46 -9.02
C LEU A 296 -6.49 -5.94 -9.06
N TYR A 297 -7.74 -5.50 -8.86
CA TYR A 297 -8.09 -4.09 -8.66
C TYR A 297 -8.77 -3.97 -7.29
N PRO A 298 -7.99 -3.83 -6.20
CA PRO A 298 -8.56 -3.84 -4.84
C PRO A 298 -9.54 -2.70 -4.61
N PRO A 299 -10.50 -2.84 -3.68
CA PRO A 299 -11.49 -1.80 -3.37
C PRO A 299 -10.92 -0.41 -3.12
N ARG A 300 -9.69 -0.32 -2.60
CA ARG A 300 -8.99 0.96 -2.38
C ARG A 300 -8.71 1.72 -3.69
N GLU A 301 -8.36 1.02 -4.79
CA GLU A 301 -8.12 1.62 -6.11
C GLU A 301 -9.42 2.21 -6.68
N GLN A 302 -10.51 1.46 -6.57
CA GLN A 302 -11.83 1.88 -7.06
C GLN A 302 -12.41 3.01 -6.21
N ALA A 303 -12.22 2.98 -4.90
CA ALA A 303 -12.59 4.08 -4.02
C ALA A 303 -11.76 5.35 -4.31
N GLN A 304 -10.48 5.21 -4.68
CA GLN A 304 -9.66 6.33 -5.12
C GLN A 304 -10.14 6.88 -6.46
N LEU A 305 -10.44 6.01 -7.43
CA LEU A 305 -10.99 6.40 -8.72
C LEU A 305 -12.28 7.22 -8.55
N ALA A 306 -13.23 6.72 -7.74
CA ALA A 306 -14.50 7.41 -7.47
C ALA A 306 -14.30 8.79 -6.79
N ARG A 307 -13.30 8.92 -5.90
CA ARG A 307 -12.99 10.21 -5.25
C ARG A 307 -12.37 11.24 -6.19
N LEU A 308 -11.63 10.78 -7.19
CA LEU A 308 -10.90 11.65 -8.11
C LEU A 308 -11.76 12.13 -9.29
N LEU A 309 -12.83 11.40 -9.61
CA LEU A 309 -13.79 11.79 -10.66
C LEU A 309 -14.81 12.79 -10.08
N PRO A 310 -15.08 13.93 -10.77
CA PRO A 310 -15.96 14.99 -10.25
C PRO A 310 -17.42 14.55 -10.01
N GLN A 311 -17.94 13.62 -10.79
CA GLN A 311 -19.32 13.17 -10.75
C GLN A 311 -19.39 11.66 -10.66
N ALA A 312 -18.76 11.06 -9.65
CA ALA A 312 -18.76 9.62 -9.49
C ALA A 312 -19.56 9.15 -8.27
N GLU A 313 -20.24 8.04 -8.46
CA GLU A 313 -20.89 7.25 -7.42
C GLU A 313 -20.10 5.95 -7.24
N LEU A 314 -19.85 5.53 -6.00
CA LEU A 314 -19.20 4.26 -5.68
C LEU A 314 -20.21 3.27 -5.17
N LEU A 315 -20.36 2.14 -5.86
CA LEU A 315 -21.14 1.00 -5.44
C LEU A 315 -20.19 -0.14 -5.02
N SER A 316 -20.30 -0.63 -3.80
CA SER A 316 -19.51 -1.77 -3.32
C SER A 316 -20.36 -3.03 -3.29
N ILE A 317 -19.90 -4.08 -3.98
CA ILE A 317 -20.56 -5.38 -4.03
C ILE A 317 -19.80 -6.34 -3.12
N ASP A 318 -20.51 -6.94 -2.16
CA ASP A 318 -19.95 -8.01 -1.36
C ASP A 318 -19.95 -9.32 -2.17
N SER A 319 -18.76 -9.80 -2.50
CA SER A 319 -18.53 -11.00 -3.26
C SER A 319 -17.28 -11.70 -2.78
N THR A 320 -17.31 -13.01 -2.68
CA THR A 320 -16.14 -13.84 -2.38
C THR A 320 -15.40 -14.29 -3.64
N ARG A 321 -15.87 -13.93 -4.84
CA ARG A 321 -15.35 -14.47 -6.11
C ARG A 321 -14.11 -13.77 -6.66
N GLY A 322 -13.55 -12.81 -5.90
CA GLY A 322 -12.40 -12.02 -6.36
C GLY A 322 -12.77 -11.12 -7.53
N HIS A 323 -11.80 -10.86 -8.41
CA HIS A 323 -11.98 -10.07 -9.61
C HIS A 323 -13.12 -10.59 -10.51
N ASP A 324 -13.24 -11.91 -10.66
CA ASP A 324 -14.31 -12.53 -11.45
C ASP A 324 -15.73 -12.24 -10.92
N GLY A 325 -15.88 -11.65 -9.74
CA GLY A 325 -17.16 -11.19 -9.21
C GLY A 325 -17.89 -10.22 -10.16
N PHE A 326 -17.16 -9.43 -10.95
CA PHE A 326 -17.77 -8.54 -11.94
C PHE A 326 -18.53 -9.27 -13.07
N LEU A 327 -18.20 -10.52 -13.31
CA LEU A 327 -18.88 -11.39 -14.28
C LEU A 327 -19.91 -12.30 -13.58
N ALA A 328 -19.45 -13.00 -12.54
CA ALA A 328 -20.22 -14.07 -11.92
C ALA A 328 -21.35 -13.56 -11.01
N ASP A 329 -21.16 -12.41 -10.38
CA ASP A 329 -22.12 -11.78 -9.47
C ASP A 329 -22.71 -10.46 -10.05
N ALA A 330 -22.65 -10.32 -11.38
CA ALA A 330 -23.11 -9.10 -12.05
C ALA A 330 -24.60 -8.77 -11.78
N ALA A 331 -25.42 -9.76 -11.50
CA ALA A 331 -26.81 -9.55 -11.08
C ALA A 331 -26.92 -8.72 -9.78
N ALA A 332 -25.89 -8.71 -8.94
CA ALA A 332 -25.89 -7.98 -7.67
C ALA A 332 -25.88 -6.46 -7.83
N PHE A 333 -25.36 -5.96 -8.96
CA PHE A 333 -25.33 -4.52 -9.25
C PHE A 333 -26.29 -4.08 -10.39
N GLU A 334 -27.06 -5.00 -10.94
CA GLU A 334 -27.96 -4.75 -12.07
C GLU A 334 -28.98 -3.65 -11.75
N ALA A 335 -29.61 -3.71 -10.58
CA ALA A 335 -30.63 -2.74 -10.16
C ALA A 335 -30.03 -1.32 -9.98
N ASP A 336 -28.84 -1.21 -9.42
CA ASP A 336 -28.15 0.06 -9.21
C ASP A 336 -27.67 0.67 -10.54
N LEU A 337 -27.14 -0.16 -11.44
CA LEU A 337 -26.75 0.26 -12.79
C LEU A 337 -27.97 0.73 -13.60
N ARG A 338 -29.11 0.05 -13.45
CA ARG A 338 -30.40 0.47 -14.09
C ARG A 338 -30.86 1.82 -13.56
N ARG A 339 -30.83 2.03 -12.23
CA ARG A 339 -31.20 3.32 -11.60
C ARG A 339 -30.29 4.43 -12.12
N PHE A 340 -28.98 4.20 -12.16
CA PHE A 340 -28.01 5.14 -12.69
C PHE A 340 -28.26 5.48 -14.15
N LEU A 341 -28.55 4.50 -14.99
CA LEU A 341 -28.86 4.67 -16.41
C LEU A 341 -30.19 5.47 -16.64
N GLN A 342 -31.15 5.36 -15.76
CA GLN A 342 -32.45 6.05 -15.87
C GLN A 342 -32.43 7.50 -15.38
N GLY A 343 -31.28 8.03 -15.02
CA GLY A 343 -31.14 9.42 -14.58
C GLY A 343 -31.53 9.65 -13.13
N GLY A 344 -31.68 8.59 -12.33
CA GLY A 344 -31.84 8.63 -10.88
C GLY A 344 -30.54 9.01 -10.13
N GLY A 345 -29.75 9.91 -10.69
CA GLY A 345 -28.58 10.50 -10.06
C GLY A 345 -28.97 11.61 -9.08
N GLY A 346 -29.75 11.29 -8.08
CA GLY A 346 -29.62 11.91 -6.78
C GLY A 346 -28.57 11.11 -6.06
N ALA A 347 -27.61 11.77 -5.39
CA ALA A 347 -26.57 11.11 -4.63
C ALA A 347 -27.14 9.86 -3.96
N ILE A 348 -26.71 8.67 -4.39
CA ILE A 348 -27.09 7.43 -3.69
C ILE A 348 -26.53 7.65 -2.29
N PRO A 349 -27.35 7.72 -1.23
CA PRO A 349 -26.79 7.73 0.10
C PRO A 349 -25.96 6.46 0.15
N LEU A 350 -24.66 6.61 0.34
CA LEU A 350 -23.72 5.51 0.57
C LEU A 350 -24.42 4.58 1.56
N ARG A 351 -24.97 3.45 1.08
CA ARG A 351 -25.33 2.38 2.00
C ARG A 351 -24.01 1.99 2.64
N PRO A 352 -23.86 2.12 3.96
CA PRO A 352 -22.61 1.87 4.61
C PRO A 352 -22.34 0.36 4.63
N GLY A 353 -21.76 -0.14 3.56
CA GLY A 353 -20.74 -1.14 3.70
C GLY A 353 -19.50 -0.36 4.09
N ASN A 354 -19.35 -0.04 5.36
CA ASN A 354 -18.20 0.52 6.07
C ASN A 354 -17.06 1.16 5.21
N VAL A 355 -17.38 2.06 4.27
CA VAL A 355 -16.45 3.08 3.84
C VAL A 355 -16.87 4.34 4.57
N ALA A 356 -16.19 4.63 5.65
CA ALA A 356 -16.35 5.89 6.37
C ALA A 356 -16.32 7.05 5.37
N PRO A 357 -17.16 8.11 5.55
CA PRO A 357 -17.10 9.31 4.73
C PRO A 357 -15.66 9.75 4.61
N ALA A 358 -15.27 10.34 3.48
CA ALA A 358 -13.93 10.90 3.31
C ALA A 358 -13.67 11.78 4.55
N ARG A 359 -12.93 11.22 5.52
CA ARG A 359 -12.65 11.93 6.77
C ARG A 359 -11.89 13.17 6.40
N ALA A 360 -12.27 14.30 6.94
CA ALA A 360 -11.42 15.47 6.95
C ALA A 360 -9.99 15.01 7.34
N PRO A 361 -8.96 15.50 6.66
CA PRO A 361 -7.60 15.11 6.98
C PRO A 361 -7.37 15.22 8.49
N ARG A 362 -6.78 14.21 9.10
CA ARG A 362 -6.53 14.21 10.54
C ARG A 362 -5.63 15.39 10.90
N PRO A 363 -6.01 16.25 11.82
CA PRO A 363 -5.13 17.31 12.27
C PRO A 363 -3.90 16.72 12.97
N VAL A 364 -2.72 17.20 12.59
CA VAL A 364 -1.41 16.77 13.10
C VAL A 364 -0.63 17.96 13.61
N ALA A 365 -0.03 17.82 14.79
CA ALA A 365 0.92 18.76 15.36
C ALA A 365 2.30 18.09 15.45
N LEU A 366 3.36 18.75 14.97
CA LEU A 366 4.73 18.22 15.00
C LEU A 366 5.61 19.04 15.96
N ILE A 367 6.00 18.41 17.07
CA ILE A 367 6.94 18.96 18.03
C ILE A 367 8.36 18.53 17.66
N GLY A 368 9.29 19.49 17.56
CA GLY A 368 10.66 19.25 17.10
C GLY A 368 10.81 19.35 15.58
N ALA A 369 9.99 20.15 14.92
CA ALA A 369 9.94 20.28 13.45
C ALA A 369 11.27 20.70 12.80
N THR A 370 12.10 21.50 13.50
CA THR A 370 13.42 21.95 13.02
C THR A 370 14.56 20.98 13.35
N GLY A 371 14.27 19.90 14.08
CA GLY A 371 15.24 18.85 14.40
C GLY A 371 15.48 17.87 13.24
N ARG A 372 16.51 17.01 13.36
CA ARG A 372 16.86 16.03 12.33
C ARG A 372 15.70 15.07 11.97
N VAL A 373 14.95 14.59 12.97
CA VAL A 373 13.81 13.67 12.75
C VAL A 373 12.61 14.45 12.22
N GLY A 374 12.28 15.61 12.83
CA GLY A 374 11.16 16.45 12.38
C GLY A 374 11.34 16.94 10.95
N GLY A 375 12.55 17.38 10.60
CA GLY A 375 12.88 17.78 9.22
C GLY A 375 12.77 16.64 8.20
N ALA A 376 13.05 15.40 8.60
CA ALA A 376 12.83 14.21 7.77
C ALA A 376 11.35 13.81 7.66
N LEU A 377 10.53 14.13 8.67
CA LEU A 377 9.10 13.78 8.70
C LEU A 377 8.23 14.76 7.89
N LEU A 378 8.58 16.04 7.85
CA LEU A 378 7.80 17.07 7.14
C LEU A 378 7.53 16.73 5.66
N PRO A 379 8.51 16.29 4.83
CA PRO A 379 8.25 15.89 3.45
C PRO A 379 7.32 14.67 3.35
N LEU A 380 7.42 13.73 4.31
CA LEU A 380 6.55 12.54 4.36
C LEU A 380 5.09 12.91 4.68
N LEU A 381 4.87 13.85 5.59
CA LEU A 381 3.53 14.40 5.88
C LEU A 381 2.97 15.17 4.68
N ALA A 382 3.82 15.96 3.99
CA ALA A 382 3.42 16.69 2.78
C ALA A 382 2.93 15.74 1.67
N ALA A 383 3.60 14.61 1.49
CA ALA A 383 3.21 13.59 0.52
C ALA A 383 1.87 12.89 0.86
N GLN A 384 1.37 13.04 2.08
CA GLN A 384 0.10 12.46 2.56
C GLN A 384 -0.92 13.51 3.01
N GLY A 385 -0.91 14.69 2.41
CA GLY A 385 -1.79 15.81 2.73
C GLY A 385 -3.30 15.51 2.66
N GLU A 386 -3.69 14.52 1.87
CA GLU A 386 -5.09 14.03 1.83
C GLU A 386 -5.51 13.29 3.12
N ARG A 387 -4.54 12.73 3.86
CA ARG A 387 -4.80 11.96 5.09
C ARG A 387 -4.53 12.78 6.35
N TYR A 388 -3.57 13.72 6.28
CA TYR A 388 -3.06 14.48 7.41
C TYR A 388 -2.97 15.97 7.08
N GLN A 389 -3.54 16.79 7.94
CA GLN A 389 -3.43 18.24 7.88
C GLN A 389 -2.48 18.73 8.97
N LEU A 390 -1.35 19.30 8.61
CA LEU A 390 -0.42 19.87 9.57
C LEU A 390 -1.04 21.16 10.12
N VAL A 391 -1.51 21.14 11.36
CA VAL A 391 -2.17 22.29 12.02
C VAL A 391 -1.25 23.02 13.01
N ALA A 392 -0.14 22.39 13.40
CA ALA A 392 0.84 23.07 14.26
C ALA A 392 2.24 22.47 14.08
N VAL A 393 3.25 23.31 14.31
CA VAL A 393 4.65 22.93 14.44
C VAL A 393 5.28 23.63 15.64
N ALA A 394 6.24 22.98 16.31
CA ALA A 394 6.94 23.57 17.45
C ALA A 394 8.44 23.24 17.43
N ASN A 395 9.20 24.14 18.01
CA ASN A 395 10.61 23.98 18.38
C ASN A 395 10.89 24.57 19.77
N ARG A 396 12.16 24.81 20.13
CA ARG A 396 12.55 25.43 21.40
C ARG A 396 12.04 26.88 21.54
N GLY A 397 11.83 27.59 20.43
CA GLY A 397 11.36 28.97 20.41
C GLY A 397 9.86 29.11 20.65
N GLY A 398 9.06 28.07 20.41
CA GLY A 398 7.63 28.12 20.62
C GLY A 398 6.82 27.21 19.70
N LEU A 399 5.52 27.39 19.76
CA LEU A 399 4.48 26.68 19.01
C LEU A 399 3.79 27.63 18.02
N LEU A 400 3.81 27.27 16.74
CA LEU A 400 3.04 27.90 15.68
C LEU A 400 1.79 27.06 15.41
N VAL A 401 0.59 27.69 15.49
CA VAL A 401 -0.69 27.01 15.25
C VAL A 401 -1.45 27.71 14.15
N ASP A 402 -1.97 26.93 13.21
CA ASP A 402 -2.95 27.37 12.20
C ASP A 402 -3.98 26.25 11.98
N PRO A 403 -5.18 26.36 12.53
CA PRO A 403 -6.23 25.34 12.35
C PRO A 403 -6.66 25.14 10.89
N ALA A 404 -6.44 26.12 10.00
CA ALA A 404 -6.73 26.02 8.58
C ALA A 404 -5.68 25.18 7.82
N GLY A 405 -4.52 24.92 8.46
CA GLY A 405 -3.44 24.10 7.94
C GLY A 405 -2.18 24.88 7.55
N LEU A 406 -1.04 24.32 7.94
CA LEU A 406 0.29 24.83 7.62
C LEU A 406 0.86 24.09 6.41
N SER A 407 1.52 24.82 5.50
CA SER A 407 2.32 24.18 4.47
C SER A 407 3.60 23.59 5.09
N PRO A 408 3.83 22.27 5.01
CA PRO A 408 5.01 21.62 5.57
C PRO A 408 6.34 22.23 5.09
N GLY A 409 6.39 22.70 3.82
CA GLY A 409 7.59 23.30 3.24
C GLY A 409 7.98 24.66 3.86
N SER A 410 7.02 25.46 4.33
CA SER A 410 7.26 26.77 4.93
C SER A 410 7.18 26.79 6.47
N ALA A 411 6.56 25.78 7.06
CA ALA A 411 6.31 25.74 8.51
C ALA A 411 7.59 25.76 9.35
N ALA A 412 8.62 25.01 8.95
CA ALA A 412 9.91 24.98 9.64
C ALA A 412 10.67 26.32 9.53
N ALA A 413 10.58 27.00 8.39
CA ALA A 413 11.21 28.30 8.18
C ALA A 413 10.57 29.38 9.07
N ARG A 414 9.25 29.38 9.24
CA ARG A 414 8.55 30.32 10.12
C ARG A 414 8.94 30.16 11.59
N LEU A 415 9.24 28.92 12.04
CA LEU A 415 9.73 28.68 13.41
C LEU A 415 11.16 29.18 13.65
N SER A 416 11.95 29.43 12.60
CA SER A 416 13.34 29.88 12.69
C SER A 416 13.47 31.41 12.63
N GLY A 417 12.38 32.12 12.37
CA GLY A 417 12.30 33.58 12.33
C GLY A 417 11.68 34.19 13.59
N ASP A 418 11.76 35.50 13.73
CA ASP A 418 11.09 36.27 14.79
C ASP A 418 9.58 36.42 14.50
N ASP A 419 8.86 35.29 14.52
CA ASP A 419 7.40 35.30 14.30
C ASP A 419 6.68 35.60 15.62
N ALA A 420 6.11 36.81 15.73
CA ALA A 420 5.34 37.26 16.91
C ALA A 420 4.07 36.43 17.19
N SER A 421 3.71 35.50 16.28
CA SER A 421 2.57 34.58 16.46
C SER A 421 2.90 33.32 17.26
N LEU A 422 4.17 33.10 17.65
CA LEU A 422 4.56 31.92 18.43
C LEU A 422 3.92 31.95 19.82
N ARG A 423 3.44 30.79 20.25
CA ARG A 423 2.81 30.59 21.57
C ARG A 423 3.68 29.64 22.41
N PRO A 424 3.58 29.72 23.76
CA PRO A 424 4.23 28.75 24.63
C PRO A 424 3.77 27.32 24.36
N LEU A 425 4.70 26.37 24.29
CA LEU A 425 4.39 24.94 24.03
C LEU A 425 3.47 24.34 25.11
N SER A 426 3.49 24.87 26.34
CA SER A 426 2.59 24.47 27.44
C SER A 426 1.10 24.70 27.13
N GLN A 427 0.80 25.53 26.14
CA GLN A 427 -0.58 25.78 25.71
C GLN A 427 -1.04 24.85 24.58
N ALA A 428 -0.18 23.96 24.09
CA ALA A 428 -0.48 23.12 22.92
C ALA A 428 -1.82 22.37 23.04
N GLY A 429 -2.05 21.69 24.16
CA GLY A 429 -3.26 20.89 24.32
C GLY A 429 -4.57 21.69 24.24
N ARG A 430 -4.54 23.01 24.58
CA ARG A 430 -5.72 23.88 24.51
C ARG A 430 -5.88 24.60 23.17
N LEU A 431 -4.76 24.83 22.46
CA LEU A 431 -4.76 25.57 21.20
C LEU A 431 -5.00 24.68 20.00
N LEU A 432 -4.73 23.38 20.12
CA LEU A 432 -4.89 22.41 19.04
C LEU A 432 -6.36 22.02 18.88
N PRO A 433 -6.83 21.78 17.65
CA PRO A 433 -8.14 21.19 17.39
C PRO A 433 -8.31 19.86 18.12
N THR A 434 -9.49 19.61 18.69
CA THR A 434 -9.78 18.33 19.36
C THR A 434 -9.51 17.13 18.47
N GLY A 435 -8.91 16.08 19.00
CA GLY A 435 -8.56 14.87 18.24
C GLY A 435 -7.29 15.00 17.39
N THR A 436 -6.52 16.09 17.53
CA THR A 436 -5.20 16.24 16.90
C THR A 436 -4.28 15.11 17.30
N ALA A 437 -3.53 14.55 16.34
CA ALA A 437 -2.41 13.66 16.61
C ALA A 437 -1.15 14.48 16.84
N ILE A 438 -0.62 14.46 18.05
CA ILE A 438 0.60 15.17 18.43
C ILE A 438 1.79 14.23 18.20
N ILE A 439 2.74 14.64 17.37
CA ILE A 439 3.97 13.88 17.09
C ILE A 439 5.12 14.54 17.84
N ASP A 440 5.76 13.81 18.74
CA ASP A 440 7.00 14.27 19.42
C ASP A 440 8.24 13.61 18.79
N ALA A 441 8.98 14.43 18.06
CA ALA A 441 10.28 14.10 17.46
C ALA A 441 11.47 14.68 18.26
N THR A 442 11.30 14.94 19.58
CA THR A 442 12.32 15.51 20.46
C THR A 442 12.87 14.50 21.45
N ALA A 443 13.92 14.88 22.19
CA ALA A 443 14.41 14.18 23.38
C ALA A 443 14.16 14.98 24.67
N ALA A 444 13.26 15.97 24.64
CA ALA A 444 13.06 16.93 25.73
C ALA A 444 12.16 16.34 26.84
N ALA A 445 12.65 16.33 28.07
CA ALA A 445 11.89 15.86 29.23
C ALA A 445 10.63 16.69 29.49
N GLN A 446 10.69 17.99 29.25
CA GLN A 446 9.56 18.91 29.41
C GLN A 446 8.40 18.54 28.44
N VAL A 447 8.72 18.16 27.20
CA VAL A 447 7.72 17.72 26.23
C VAL A 447 7.09 16.41 26.68
N ALA A 448 7.92 15.43 27.06
CA ALA A 448 7.48 14.15 27.60
C ALA A 448 6.58 14.31 28.84
N GLY A 449 6.81 15.34 29.65
CA GLY A 449 6.01 15.71 30.82
C GLY A 449 4.56 16.07 30.50
N SER A 450 4.29 16.59 29.30
CA SER A 450 2.96 17.04 28.87
C SER A 450 2.05 15.95 28.31
N TYR A 451 2.58 14.74 28.07
CA TYR A 451 1.84 13.66 27.40
C TYR A 451 0.53 13.28 28.10
N PRO A 452 0.50 13.07 29.44
CA PRO A 452 -0.74 12.69 30.11
C PRO A 452 -1.84 13.75 29.94
N GLU A 453 -1.47 15.04 30.00
CA GLU A 453 -2.43 16.14 29.84
C GLU A 453 -3.01 16.18 28.42
N TRP A 454 -2.18 16.01 27.38
CA TRP A 454 -2.63 16.00 26.00
C TRP A 454 -3.59 14.82 25.71
N LEU A 455 -3.29 13.65 26.27
CA LEU A 455 -4.14 12.46 26.13
C LEU A 455 -5.47 12.63 26.87
N ASP A 456 -5.45 13.18 28.09
CA ASP A 456 -6.65 13.47 28.87
C ASP A 456 -7.54 14.52 28.19
N GLN A 457 -6.98 15.41 27.35
CA GLN A 457 -7.69 16.38 26.53
C GLN A 457 -8.23 15.79 25.20
N GLY A 458 -8.08 14.48 24.98
CA GLY A 458 -8.60 13.77 23.80
C GLY A 458 -7.72 13.83 22.56
N HIS A 459 -6.46 14.26 22.69
CA HIS A 459 -5.47 14.16 21.63
C HIS A 459 -4.91 12.73 21.53
N ALA A 460 -4.35 12.37 20.39
CA ALA A 460 -3.54 11.17 20.23
C ALA A 460 -2.05 11.55 20.21
N LEU A 461 -1.19 10.63 20.59
CA LEU A 461 0.25 10.85 20.68
C LEU A 461 1.03 9.84 19.86
N VAL A 462 1.99 10.32 19.08
CA VAL A 462 3.02 9.52 18.41
C VAL A 462 4.38 10.03 18.85
N ALA A 463 5.25 9.17 19.40
CA ALA A 463 6.47 9.64 20.02
C ALA A 463 7.72 8.83 19.61
N ALA A 464 8.84 9.56 19.42
CA ALA A 464 10.18 9.01 19.44
C ALA A 464 10.87 9.19 20.78
N ASN A 465 10.33 10.03 21.67
CA ASN A 465 10.86 10.34 22.97
C ASN A 465 10.51 9.27 24.00
N LYS A 466 11.52 8.60 24.55
CA LYS A 466 11.37 7.48 25.49
C LYS A 466 11.12 7.87 26.95
N LEU A 467 11.40 9.11 27.32
CA LEU A 467 11.45 9.52 28.73
C LEU A 467 10.13 9.31 29.47
N ALA A 468 8.99 9.62 28.86
CA ALA A 468 7.69 9.43 29.47
C ALA A 468 7.35 7.95 29.69
N PHE A 469 7.73 7.07 28.75
CA PHE A 469 7.41 5.64 28.77
C PHE A 469 8.29 4.87 29.75
N ALA A 470 9.52 5.33 29.98
CA ALA A 470 10.41 4.82 31.00
C ALA A 470 10.20 5.47 32.40
N GLY A 471 9.48 6.59 32.46
CA GLY A 471 9.29 7.39 33.67
C GLY A 471 8.09 6.96 34.53
N PRO A 472 7.83 7.73 35.62
CA PRO A 472 6.73 7.47 36.57
C PRO A 472 5.35 7.76 35.99
N GLN A 473 5.26 8.39 34.82
CA GLN A 473 3.99 8.70 34.15
C GLN A 473 3.36 7.50 33.46
N TRP A 474 4.08 6.39 33.30
CA TRP A 474 3.62 5.19 32.59
C TRP A 474 2.22 4.72 32.98
N PRO A 475 1.82 4.62 34.27
CA PRO A 475 0.48 4.16 34.64
C PRO A 475 -0.65 5.05 34.10
N ARG A 476 -0.39 6.37 33.92
CA ARG A 476 -1.36 7.28 33.29
C ARG A 476 -1.39 7.07 31.78
N LEU A 477 -0.24 6.92 31.13
CA LEU A 477 -0.12 6.68 29.69
C LEU A 477 -0.73 5.33 29.28
N GLN A 478 -0.58 4.32 30.11
CA GLN A 478 -1.11 2.97 29.89
C GLN A 478 -2.64 2.96 29.71
N ARG A 479 -3.37 3.88 30.35
CA ARG A 479 -4.83 4.01 30.18
C ARG A 479 -5.24 4.42 28.78
N HIS A 480 -4.34 5.07 28.05
CA HIS A 480 -4.54 5.62 26.71
C HIS A 480 -3.84 4.81 25.60
N GLN A 481 -3.56 3.51 25.84
CA GLN A 481 -2.77 2.67 24.89
C GLN A 481 -3.26 2.71 23.42
N ARG A 482 -4.57 2.87 23.22
CA ARG A 482 -5.16 2.96 21.87
C ARG A 482 -4.84 4.29 21.16
N GLN A 483 -4.48 5.32 21.89
CA GLN A 483 -4.13 6.66 21.38
C GLN A 483 -2.62 6.86 21.27
N LEU A 484 -1.81 5.79 21.53
CA LEU A 484 -0.35 5.85 21.58
C LEU A 484 0.30 5.11 20.42
N GLY A 485 1.08 5.84 19.61
CA GLY A 485 2.06 5.31 18.67
C GLY A 485 3.47 5.42 19.27
N ILE A 486 4.12 4.32 19.57
CA ILE A 486 5.39 4.30 20.30
C ILE A 486 6.47 3.44 19.65
N SER A 487 6.26 2.99 18.40
CA SER A 487 7.22 2.09 17.73
C SER A 487 8.59 2.73 17.57
N ALA A 488 8.65 4.05 17.36
CA ALA A 488 9.89 4.81 17.22
C ALA A 488 10.69 4.98 18.54
N VAL A 489 10.10 4.64 19.70
CA VAL A 489 10.74 4.82 21.03
C VAL A 489 11.92 3.87 21.24
N VAL A 490 11.86 2.66 20.69
CA VAL A 490 12.92 1.67 20.76
C VAL A 490 13.26 1.14 19.37
N GLY A 491 14.55 1.23 19.00
CA GLY A 491 15.05 0.71 17.73
C GLY A 491 14.70 1.55 16.50
N ALA A 492 14.33 2.82 16.70
CA ALA A 492 13.97 3.78 15.63
C ALA A 492 12.86 3.24 14.71
N GLY A 493 13.20 2.59 13.58
CA GLY A 493 12.23 2.01 12.64
C GLY A 493 12.09 0.50 12.73
N LEU A 494 12.79 -0.16 13.66
CA LEU A 494 12.65 -1.60 13.86
C LEU A 494 11.34 -1.91 14.57
N PRO A 495 10.57 -2.90 14.12
CA PRO A 495 9.24 -3.21 14.66
C PRO A 495 9.31 -3.99 15.98
N ILE A 496 10.24 -3.63 16.91
CA ILE A 496 10.38 -4.34 18.19
C ILE A 496 9.13 -4.16 19.04
N LEU A 497 8.74 -2.90 19.32
CA LEU A 497 7.58 -2.60 20.16
C LEU A 497 6.27 -3.00 19.50
N SER A 498 6.13 -2.82 18.19
CA SER A 498 4.93 -3.24 17.45
C SER A 498 4.79 -4.77 17.45
N SER A 499 5.89 -5.53 17.32
CA SER A 499 5.88 -6.99 17.45
C SER A 499 5.46 -7.44 18.85
N VAL A 500 6.05 -6.87 19.90
CA VAL A 500 5.69 -7.16 21.30
C VAL A 500 4.21 -6.89 21.56
N ARG A 501 3.71 -5.72 21.13
CA ARG A 501 2.28 -5.36 21.29
C ARG A 501 1.36 -6.31 20.52
N ARG A 502 1.74 -6.71 19.31
CA ARG A 502 0.99 -7.64 18.48
C ARG A 502 0.91 -9.03 19.11
N LEU A 503 2.04 -9.57 19.60
CA LEU A 503 2.11 -10.84 20.30
C LEU A 503 1.23 -10.82 21.56
N ARG A 504 1.39 -9.80 22.42
CA ARG A 504 0.55 -9.58 23.60
C ARG A 504 -0.95 -9.54 23.27
N ASN A 505 -1.34 -8.79 22.22
CA ASN A 505 -2.74 -8.69 21.81
C ASN A 505 -3.29 -10.01 21.26
N ALA A 506 -2.44 -10.93 20.81
CA ALA A 506 -2.79 -12.29 20.41
C ALA A 506 -2.84 -13.26 21.60
N GLY A 507 -2.54 -12.80 22.83
CA GLY A 507 -2.45 -13.64 24.02
C GLY A 507 -1.12 -14.41 24.15
N ASP A 508 -0.13 -14.09 23.32
CA ASP A 508 1.20 -14.72 23.32
C ASP A 508 2.12 -13.95 24.28
N ARG A 509 2.47 -14.56 25.41
CA ARG A 509 3.22 -13.89 26.49
C ARG A 509 4.71 -13.89 26.20
N LEU A 510 5.36 -12.77 26.49
CA LEU A 510 6.82 -12.67 26.48
C LEU A 510 7.40 -13.40 27.69
N LEU A 511 8.22 -14.41 27.44
CA LEU A 511 8.86 -15.26 28.46
C LEU A 511 10.34 -14.94 28.62
N GLY A 512 10.98 -14.48 27.53
CA GLY A 512 12.38 -14.12 27.52
C GLY A 512 12.68 -13.08 26.44
N LEU A 513 13.69 -12.29 26.70
CA LEU A 513 14.23 -11.29 25.76
C LEU A 513 15.74 -11.26 25.84
N GLN A 514 16.41 -11.27 24.71
CA GLN A 514 17.81 -10.86 24.59
C GLN A 514 17.93 -9.84 23.46
N ALA A 515 18.56 -8.71 23.72
CA ALA A 515 18.64 -7.67 22.72
C ALA A 515 19.93 -6.86 22.80
N SER A 516 20.39 -6.39 21.64
CA SER A 516 21.45 -5.41 21.47
C SER A 516 20.79 -4.13 20.94
N LEU A 517 20.68 -3.08 21.79
CA LEU A 517 19.83 -1.92 21.58
C LEU A 517 20.58 -0.58 21.51
N SER A 518 21.92 -0.59 21.54
CA SER A 518 22.72 0.62 21.45
C SER A 518 23.70 0.57 20.28
N GLY A 519 23.52 1.46 19.31
CA GLY A 519 24.44 1.61 18.20
C GLY A 519 25.84 2.02 18.65
N THR A 520 25.96 2.90 19.64
CA THR A 520 27.23 3.38 20.20
C THR A 520 27.99 2.26 20.87
N LEU A 521 27.36 1.55 21.83
CA LEU A 521 28.03 0.47 22.60
C LEU A 521 28.38 -0.72 21.71
N ASN A 522 27.53 -1.05 20.74
CA ASN A 522 27.82 -2.10 19.76
C ASN A 522 29.01 -1.73 18.89
N PHE A 523 29.06 -0.49 18.40
CA PHE A 523 30.14 0.00 17.56
C PHE A 523 31.49 -0.03 18.32
N VAL A 524 31.52 0.49 19.56
CA VAL A 524 32.75 0.50 20.38
C VAL A 524 33.27 -0.92 20.60
N LEU A 525 32.42 -1.86 21.05
CA LEU A 525 32.79 -3.26 21.22
C LEU A 525 33.22 -3.91 19.90
N ASP A 526 32.57 -3.58 18.78
CA ASP A 526 32.95 -4.08 17.45
C ASP A 526 34.36 -3.62 17.05
N GLN A 527 34.71 -2.36 17.28
CA GLN A 527 36.04 -1.81 17.02
C GLN A 527 37.10 -2.45 17.91
N LEU A 528 36.82 -2.69 19.20
CA LEU A 528 37.75 -3.38 20.10
C LEU A 528 38.06 -4.80 19.61
N HIS A 529 37.07 -5.52 19.08
CA HIS A 529 37.29 -6.85 18.49
C HIS A 529 38.10 -6.81 17.18
N LEU A 530 38.16 -5.65 16.51
CA LEU A 530 39.03 -5.42 15.35
C LEU A 530 40.42 -4.94 15.73
N GLY A 531 40.72 -4.85 17.02
CA GLY A 531 42.05 -4.43 17.52
C GLY A 531 42.24 -2.92 17.66
N VAL A 532 41.18 -2.13 17.48
CA VAL A 532 41.21 -0.68 17.69
C VAL A 532 41.24 -0.37 19.18
N ASP A 533 42.01 0.64 19.59
CA ASP A 533 42.08 1.08 20.99
C ASP A 533 40.77 1.71 21.46
N PHE A 534 40.43 1.58 22.74
CA PHE A 534 39.17 2.03 23.31
C PHE A 534 38.90 3.53 23.05
N SER A 535 39.93 4.37 23.28
CA SER A 535 39.82 5.82 23.04
C SER A 535 39.53 6.13 21.56
N ALA A 536 40.28 5.47 20.66
CA ALA A 536 40.08 5.65 19.21
C ALA A 536 38.70 5.16 18.74
N ALA A 537 38.18 4.06 19.30
CA ALA A 537 36.85 3.55 19.00
C ALA A 537 35.74 4.54 19.44
N VAL A 538 35.89 5.16 20.62
CA VAL A 538 34.98 6.19 21.11
C VAL A 538 35.05 7.46 20.26
N GLU A 539 36.25 7.95 19.92
CA GLU A 539 36.43 9.11 19.04
C GLU A 539 35.79 8.89 17.65
N GLN A 540 35.97 7.70 17.08
CA GLN A 540 35.29 7.32 15.82
C GLN A 540 33.78 7.31 15.97
N ALA A 541 33.22 6.80 17.08
CA ALA A 541 31.80 6.81 17.34
C ALA A 541 31.23 8.24 17.38
N VAL A 542 31.94 9.17 18.02
CA VAL A 542 31.57 10.60 18.05
C VAL A 542 31.65 11.21 16.65
N ALA A 543 32.74 10.97 15.92
CA ALA A 543 32.92 11.50 14.55
C ALA A 543 31.87 11.02 13.58
N LEU A 544 31.38 9.79 13.73
CA LEU A 544 30.29 9.20 12.95
C LEU A 544 28.88 9.65 13.42
N GLY A 545 28.80 10.41 14.52
CA GLY A 545 27.53 10.86 15.11
C GLY A 545 26.73 9.73 15.75
N LEU A 546 27.40 8.64 16.14
CA LEU A 546 26.82 7.51 16.88
C LEU A 546 26.80 7.77 18.38
N ALA A 547 27.72 8.56 18.90
CA ALA A 547 27.80 9.01 20.28
C ALA A 547 27.63 10.52 20.36
N GLU A 548 27.19 11.00 21.54
CA GLU A 548 27.16 12.43 21.88
C GLU A 548 28.62 12.96 22.01
N PRO A 549 28.82 14.29 21.91
CA PRO A 549 30.15 14.89 22.14
C PRO A 549 30.75 14.54 23.51
N ASP A 550 29.90 14.39 24.55
CA ASP A 550 30.25 13.77 25.83
C ASP A 550 29.79 12.30 25.83
N PRO A 551 30.68 11.32 25.59
CA PRO A 551 30.30 9.92 25.46
C PRO A 551 30.03 9.22 26.79
N ALA A 552 30.26 9.87 27.93
CA ALA A 552 30.14 9.26 29.25
C ALA A 552 28.74 8.70 29.50
N ALA A 553 27.68 9.46 29.16
CA ALA A 553 26.32 9.03 29.34
C ALA A 553 25.93 7.82 28.47
N ASP A 554 26.48 7.75 27.25
CA ASP A 554 26.25 6.61 26.34
C ASP A 554 26.93 5.32 26.84
N LEU A 555 28.14 5.44 27.36
CA LEU A 555 28.98 4.31 27.82
C LEU A 555 28.48 3.70 29.15
N GLN A 556 27.66 4.43 29.91
CA GLN A 556 27.03 3.91 31.14
C GLN A 556 25.84 2.97 30.88
N GLY A 557 25.29 2.92 29.66
CA GLY A 557 24.23 1.98 29.29
C GLY A 557 22.84 2.29 29.82
N GLU A 558 22.64 3.44 30.45
CA GLU A 558 21.35 3.86 31.00
C GLU A 558 20.25 3.95 29.92
N ASP A 559 20.62 4.35 28.71
CA ASP A 559 19.71 4.36 27.56
C ASP A 559 19.19 2.96 27.19
N VAL A 560 20.04 1.95 27.29
CA VAL A 560 19.66 0.55 27.04
C VAL A 560 18.73 0.03 28.13
N ALA A 561 18.98 0.39 29.39
CA ALA A 561 18.10 0.01 30.51
C ALA A 561 16.69 0.63 30.36
N ARG A 562 16.60 1.89 29.94
CA ARG A 562 15.31 2.55 29.61
C ARG A 562 14.60 1.88 28.45
N LYS A 563 15.32 1.48 27.40
CA LYS A 563 14.75 0.77 26.26
C LYS A 563 14.21 -0.60 26.67
N LEU A 564 14.96 -1.35 27.49
CA LEU A 564 14.49 -2.63 28.05
C LEU A 564 13.20 -2.43 28.86
N LEU A 565 13.17 -1.44 29.73
CA LEU A 565 11.99 -1.11 30.56
C LEU A 565 10.75 -0.83 29.68
N VAL A 566 10.91 -0.05 28.60
CA VAL A 566 9.81 0.24 27.67
C VAL A 566 9.32 -1.04 26.95
N ILE A 567 10.21 -1.93 26.55
CA ILE A 567 9.84 -3.21 25.91
C ILE A 567 9.02 -4.06 26.90
N LEU A 568 9.48 -4.19 28.15
CA LEU A 568 8.81 -5.01 29.17
C LEU A 568 7.42 -4.42 29.50
N ARG A 569 7.31 -3.12 29.65
CA ARG A 569 6.03 -2.41 29.86
C ARG A 569 5.09 -2.57 28.67
N ALA A 570 5.59 -2.60 27.43
CA ALA A 570 4.79 -2.88 26.25
C ALA A 570 4.27 -4.33 26.19
N ALA A 571 4.95 -5.24 26.87
CA ALA A 571 4.55 -6.64 27.05
C ALA A 571 3.61 -6.86 28.26
N ASP A 572 3.15 -5.80 28.92
CA ASP A 572 2.39 -5.80 30.19
C ASP A 572 3.14 -6.48 31.38
N ILE A 573 4.46 -6.40 31.35
CA ILE A 573 5.29 -6.84 32.47
C ILE A 573 5.51 -5.64 33.40
N GLU A 574 4.98 -5.72 34.61
CA GLU A 574 5.11 -4.69 35.63
C GLU A 574 6.50 -4.75 36.28
N ILE A 575 7.32 -3.77 35.94
CA ILE A 575 8.70 -3.64 36.46
C ILE A 575 9.08 -2.17 36.56
N ASP A 576 9.80 -1.84 37.61
CA ASP A 576 10.38 -0.52 37.83
C ASP A 576 11.86 -0.50 37.39
N ARG A 577 12.38 0.73 37.12
CA ARG A 577 13.75 0.89 36.65
C ARG A 577 14.78 0.32 37.62
N GLU A 578 14.56 0.45 38.90
CA GLU A 578 15.43 0.00 40.00
C GLU A 578 15.59 -1.53 40.04
N ARG A 579 14.65 -2.26 39.46
CA ARG A 579 14.71 -3.73 39.35
C ARG A 579 15.49 -4.22 38.13
N ILE A 580 15.93 -3.31 37.26
CA ILE A 580 16.80 -3.63 36.13
C ILE A 580 18.24 -3.45 36.59
N SER A 581 18.98 -4.55 36.75
CA SER A 581 20.40 -4.53 37.04
C SER A 581 21.15 -3.95 35.85
N LEU A 582 22.08 -3.00 36.13
CA LEU A 582 22.87 -2.31 35.10
C LEU A 582 24.35 -2.43 35.41
N ALA A 583 25.10 -3.04 34.48
CA ALA A 583 26.53 -3.03 34.45
C ALA A 583 27.01 -2.10 33.32
N PRO A 584 27.65 -0.97 33.61
CA PRO A 584 28.13 -0.05 32.57
C PRO A 584 29.24 -0.70 31.73
N LEU A 585 29.49 -0.20 30.52
CA LEU A 585 30.63 -0.60 29.72
C LEU A 585 31.96 -0.04 30.33
N VAL A 586 31.85 1.16 30.88
CA VAL A 586 32.94 1.84 31.58
C VAL A 586 32.39 2.41 32.89
N ASP A 587 33.11 2.20 33.99
CA ASP A 587 32.75 2.80 35.27
C ASP A 587 32.67 4.33 35.16
N PRO A 588 31.78 4.99 35.92
CA PRO A 588 31.72 6.44 35.90
C PRO A 588 33.06 7.11 36.17
N ALA A 589 33.36 8.18 35.42
CA ALA A 589 34.58 8.96 35.68
C ALA A 589 34.58 9.51 37.09
N LEU A 590 35.74 9.50 37.73
CA LEU A 590 35.92 10.12 39.05
C LEU A 590 35.84 11.65 38.91
N PRO A 591 35.33 12.37 39.91
CA PRO A 591 35.33 13.82 39.91
C PRO A 591 36.70 14.42 39.63
N GLY A 592 36.83 15.24 38.60
CA GLY A 592 38.10 15.86 38.16
C GLY A 592 39.02 14.97 37.32
N GLN A 593 38.63 13.75 37.01
CA GLN A 593 39.40 12.85 36.14
C GLN A 593 39.37 13.35 34.68
N ALA A 594 40.53 13.45 34.05
CA ALA A 594 40.58 13.79 32.63
C ALA A 594 39.98 12.67 31.76
N VAL A 595 39.19 13.02 30.77
CA VAL A 595 38.49 12.08 29.88
C VAL A 595 39.48 11.07 29.27
N ARG A 596 40.67 11.52 28.88
CA ARG A 596 41.68 10.65 28.31
C ARG A 596 42.20 9.60 29.29
N GLU A 597 42.41 9.97 30.58
CA GLU A 597 42.80 9.03 31.64
C GLU A 597 41.71 8.00 31.91
N TRP A 598 40.46 8.43 31.91
CA TRP A 598 39.29 7.58 32.05
C TRP A 598 39.21 6.53 30.92
N LEU A 599 39.35 6.96 29.65
CA LEU A 599 39.35 6.05 28.50
C LEU A 599 40.53 5.09 28.47
N ASN A 600 41.73 5.54 28.93
CA ASN A 600 42.90 4.68 29.06
C ASN A 600 42.74 3.61 30.17
N ALA A 601 42.00 3.91 31.23
CA ALA A 601 41.65 2.92 32.23
C ALA A 601 40.67 1.86 31.64
N ALA A 602 39.72 2.28 30.82
CA ALA A 602 38.83 1.38 30.08
C ALA A 602 39.58 0.45 29.13
N GLU A 603 40.59 0.95 28.40
CA GLU A 603 41.45 0.13 27.53
C GLU A 603 42.14 -0.99 28.32
N ARG A 604 42.80 -0.66 29.48
CA ARG A 604 43.45 -1.66 30.33
C ARG A 604 42.48 -2.72 30.87
N HIS A 605 41.22 -2.35 31.04
CA HIS A 605 40.17 -3.27 31.50
C HIS A 605 39.69 -4.19 30.38
N TRP A 606 39.48 -3.64 29.17
CA TRP A 606 38.82 -4.36 28.10
C TRP A 606 39.75 -5.17 27.21
N ARG A 607 40.97 -4.71 26.92
CA ARG A 607 41.88 -5.41 26.00
C ARG A 607 42.10 -6.88 26.38
N PRO A 608 42.51 -7.20 27.64
CA PRO A 608 42.70 -8.62 28.02
C PRO A 608 41.43 -9.46 27.91
N ARG A 609 40.28 -8.87 28.18
CA ARG A 609 38.99 -9.57 28.10
C ARG A 609 38.55 -9.86 26.67
N ILE A 610 38.82 -8.93 25.76
CA ILE A 610 38.57 -9.11 24.33
C ILE A 610 39.47 -10.23 23.80
N ASP A 611 40.76 -10.21 24.10
CA ASP A 611 41.74 -11.19 23.64
C ASP A 611 41.38 -12.59 24.16
N GLN A 612 41.05 -12.70 25.44
CA GLN A 612 40.61 -13.96 26.04
C GLN A 612 39.31 -14.50 25.34
N ALA A 613 38.31 -13.64 25.15
CA ALA A 613 37.07 -14.07 24.53
C ALA A 613 37.27 -14.57 23.09
N LEU A 614 38.12 -13.89 22.32
CA LEU A 614 38.48 -14.33 20.97
C LEU A 614 39.21 -15.69 20.98
N ALA A 615 40.12 -15.91 21.93
CA ALA A 615 40.80 -17.20 22.07
C ALA A 615 39.84 -18.35 22.46
N GLU A 616 38.72 -18.02 23.16
CA GLU A 616 37.67 -18.96 23.55
C GLU A 616 36.58 -19.13 22.48
N GLY A 617 36.70 -18.52 21.29
CA GLY A 617 35.65 -18.53 20.24
C GLY A 617 34.38 -17.77 20.66
N ARG A 618 34.55 -16.72 21.46
CA ARG A 618 33.45 -15.90 21.99
C ARG A 618 33.66 -14.43 21.60
N ARG A 619 32.57 -13.66 21.73
CA ARG A 619 32.54 -12.24 21.43
C ARG A 619 31.77 -11.46 22.50
N TRP A 620 32.32 -10.37 22.96
CA TRP A 620 31.66 -9.44 23.87
C TRP A 620 30.62 -8.63 23.12
N VAL A 621 29.41 -8.56 23.68
CA VAL A 621 28.28 -7.74 23.21
C VAL A 621 27.66 -7.01 24.39
N TYR A 622 27.05 -5.85 24.15
CA TYR A 622 26.29 -5.17 25.19
C TYR A 622 24.82 -5.60 25.10
N ARG A 623 24.37 -6.39 26.08
CA ARG A 623 23.09 -7.10 26.05
C ARG A 623 22.09 -6.53 27.06
N ALA A 624 20.86 -6.29 26.61
CA ALA A 624 19.68 -6.23 27.44
C ALA A 624 19.04 -7.62 27.51
N GLN A 625 18.75 -8.12 28.69
CA GLN A 625 18.18 -9.44 28.91
C GLN A 625 17.03 -9.38 29.89
N PHE A 626 15.99 -10.19 29.61
CA PHE A 626 14.94 -10.59 30.53
C PHE A 626 14.76 -12.11 30.41
N ASP A 627 14.72 -12.82 31.53
CA ASP A 627 14.65 -14.29 31.58
C ASP A 627 13.32 -14.82 32.12
N GLY A 628 12.28 -13.99 32.13
CA GLY A 628 10.97 -14.29 32.71
C GLY A 628 10.81 -13.84 34.17
N SER A 629 11.92 -13.56 34.87
CA SER A 629 11.91 -13.15 36.28
C SER A 629 12.83 -11.96 36.58
N THR A 630 14.00 -11.92 35.97
CA THR A 630 15.03 -10.89 36.18
C THR A 630 15.31 -10.11 34.91
N ALA A 631 15.62 -8.83 35.08
CA ALA A 631 16.00 -7.94 33.99
C ALA A 631 17.39 -7.38 34.24
N GLN A 632 18.28 -7.49 33.25
CA GLN A 632 19.66 -7.01 33.37
C GLN A 632 20.16 -6.43 32.06
N VAL A 633 21.09 -5.47 32.17
CA VAL A 633 21.76 -4.81 31.07
C VAL A 633 23.27 -4.77 31.35
N GLY A 634 24.07 -5.16 30.39
CA GLY A 634 25.52 -5.08 30.54
C GLY A 634 26.28 -5.86 29.48
N PRO A 635 27.62 -5.78 29.55
CA PRO A 635 28.50 -6.51 28.64
C PRO A 635 28.48 -8.01 28.97
N VAL A 636 28.42 -8.87 27.95
CA VAL A 636 28.50 -10.33 28.12
C VAL A 636 29.25 -10.94 26.93
N ALA A 637 30.06 -11.97 27.20
CA ALA A 637 30.69 -12.76 26.16
C ALA A 637 29.76 -13.88 25.70
N VAL A 638 29.39 -13.89 24.41
CA VAL A 638 28.53 -14.91 23.79
C VAL A 638 29.31 -15.73 22.76
N ALA A 639 28.90 -16.95 22.46
CA ALA A 639 29.52 -17.77 21.42
C ALA A 639 29.41 -17.09 20.04
N LEU A 640 30.33 -17.36 19.13
CA LEU A 640 30.35 -16.69 17.81
C LEU A 640 29.17 -17.02 16.93
N ASP A 641 28.51 -18.16 17.14
CA ASP A 641 27.28 -18.56 16.45
C ASP A 641 26.00 -17.95 17.05
N HIS A 642 26.11 -17.31 18.21
CA HIS A 642 24.96 -16.64 18.83
C HIS A 642 24.52 -15.44 17.97
N PRO A 643 23.19 -15.22 17.73
CA PRO A 643 22.70 -14.13 16.89
C PRO A 643 23.21 -12.73 17.28
N LEU A 644 23.37 -12.45 18.57
CA LEU A 644 23.92 -11.17 19.03
C LEU A 644 25.40 -10.99 18.64
N ALA A 645 26.18 -12.06 18.52
CA ALA A 645 27.56 -12.00 18.05
C ALA A 645 27.68 -11.62 16.57
N GLN A 646 26.61 -11.77 15.81
CA GLN A 646 26.53 -11.40 14.39
C GLN A 646 26.17 -9.94 14.17
N THR A 647 25.72 -9.22 15.22
CA THR A 647 25.37 -7.80 15.12
C THR A 647 26.64 -6.99 14.89
N ARG A 648 26.64 -6.09 13.89
CA ARG A 648 27.79 -5.26 13.50
C ARG A 648 27.42 -3.79 13.53
N ALA A 649 28.39 -2.95 13.80
CA ALA A 649 28.28 -1.49 13.78
C ALA A 649 27.08 -0.99 14.60
N ALA A 650 26.25 -0.10 14.03
CA ALA A 650 25.10 0.50 14.70
C ALA A 650 23.80 -0.33 14.57
N ALA A 651 23.87 -1.58 14.11
CA ALA A 651 22.69 -2.43 14.00
C ALA A 651 22.13 -2.81 15.38
N ASN A 652 20.81 -2.90 15.48
CA ASN A 652 20.11 -3.43 16.66
C ASN A 652 19.51 -4.80 16.33
N LEU A 653 19.41 -5.64 17.36
CA LEU A 653 18.81 -6.97 17.27
C LEU A 653 18.05 -7.29 18.56
N ALA A 654 16.87 -7.86 18.43
CA ALA A 654 16.09 -8.41 19.54
C ALA A 654 15.65 -9.83 19.25
N LEU A 655 15.83 -10.73 20.21
CA LEU A 655 15.33 -12.10 20.26
C LEU A 655 14.19 -12.13 21.27
N LEU A 656 12.99 -12.40 20.83
CA LEU A 656 11.79 -12.46 21.66
C LEU A 656 11.38 -13.93 21.82
N GLU A 657 11.52 -14.48 23.02
CA GLU A 657 11.02 -15.81 23.38
C GLU A 657 9.64 -15.66 23.99
N THR A 658 8.66 -16.37 23.43
CA THR A 658 7.25 -16.28 23.85
C THR A 658 6.64 -17.67 23.99
N ASP A 659 5.39 -17.76 24.45
CA ASP A 659 4.68 -19.05 24.54
C ASP A 659 4.65 -19.78 23.17
N PHE A 660 4.52 -19.05 22.06
CA PHE A 660 4.42 -19.62 20.71
C PHE A 660 5.75 -19.62 19.93
N HIS A 661 6.73 -18.81 20.35
CA HIS A 661 8.04 -18.68 19.70
C HIS A 661 9.16 -19.27 20.56
N ARG A 662 9.12 -20.60 20.74
CA ARG A 662 10.19 -21.43 21.35
C ARG A 662 10.14 -22.88 20.81
N PRO A 663 11.26 -23.58 20.68
CA PRO A 663 12.60 -23.15 21.11
C PRO A 663 13.27 -22.11 20.21
N GLN A 664 12.63 -21.70 19.10
CA GLN A 664 13.18 -20.67 18.22
C GLN A 664 12.54 -19.32 18.51
N PRO A 665 13.29 -18.35 19.08
CA PRO A 665 12.75 -17.01 19.36
C PRO A 665 12.47 -16.23 18.07
N LEU A 666 11.49 -15.33 18.13
CA LEU A 666 11.26 -14.36 17.07
C LEU A 666 12.44 -13.37 17.02
N LEU A 667 13.10 -13.28 15.87
CA LEU A 667 14.26 -12.38 15.64
C LEU A 667 13.83 -11.12 14.89
N VAL A 668 14.14 -9.96 15.47
CA VAL A 668 13.96 -8.64 14.85
C VAL A 668 15.31 -7.95 14.76
N ALA A 669 15.81 -7.70 13.56
CA ALA A 669 17.14 -7.11 13.35
C ALA A 669 17.16 -6.08 12.24
N GLY A 670 18.08 -5.08 12.35
CA GLY A 670 18.30 -4.06 11.34
C GLY A 670 18.89 -2.77 11.91
N ASN A 671 18.83 -1.68 11.13
CA ASN A 671 19.34 -0.38 11.56
C ASN A 671 18.49 0.20 12.70
N GLY A 672 19.08 0.33 13.87
CA GLY A 672 18.41 0.81 15.10
C GLY A 672 18.49 2.32 15.31
N ALA A 673 18.97 3.11 14.34
CA ALA A 673 19.11 4.56 14.44
C ALA A 673 19.01 5.22 13.06
N GLY A 674 18.66 6.50 13.05
CA GLY A 674 18.67 7.35 11.87
C GLY A 674 17.39 8.18 11.70
N PRO A 675 17.50 9.47 11.29
CA PRO A 675 16.37 10.38 11.26
C PRO A 675 15.28 9.96 10.26
N LYS A 676 15.65 9.41 9.09
CA LYS A 676 14.67 8.95 8.08
C LYS A 676 13.91 7.72 8.54
N VAL A 677 14.59 6.78 9.19
CA VAL A 677 13.98 5.54 9.68
C VAL A 677 13.03 5.83 10.85
N THR A 678 13.45 6.74 11.76
CA THR A 678 12.59 7.21 12.86
C THR A 678 11.36 7.95 12.33
N ALA A 679 11.52 8.84 11.34
CA ALA A 679 10.42 9.56 10.73
C ALA A 679 9.41 8.61 10.05
N ALA A 680 9.89 7.57 9.37
CA ALA A 680 9.03 6.55 8.77
C ALA A 680 8.23 5.76 9.83
N ALA A 681 8.85 5.42 10.97
CA ALA A 681 8.17 4.75 12.08
C ALA A 681 7.10 5.64 12.72
N LEU A 682 7.38 6.94 12.93
CA LEU A 682 6.39 7.90 13.42
C LEU A 682 5.19 8.02 12.46
N LEU A 683 5.44 8.02 11.16
CA LEU A 683 4.36 8.06 10.17
C LEU A 683 3.55 6.76 10.14
N ALA A 684 4.19 5.60 10.32
CA ALA A 684 3.50 4.32 10.43
C ALA A 684 2.61 4.27 11.68
N ASP A 685 3.13 4.66 12.84
CA ASP A 685 2.35 4.77 14.07
C ASP A 685 1.15 5.73 13.92
N LEU A 686 1.36 6.87 13.26
CA LEU A 686 0.27 7.82 12.96
C LEU A 686 -0.84 7.18 12.12
N ALA A 687 -0.48 6.31 11.18
CA ALA A 687 -1.43 5.60 10.32
C ALA A 687 -2.23 4.53 11.07
N GLU A 688 -1.65 3.93 12.13
CA GLU A 688 -2.28 2.89 12.96
C GLU A 688 -3.17 3.46 14.06
N LEU A 689 -3.06 4.75 14.37
CA LEU A 689 -3.93 5.37 15.38
C LEU A 689 -5.41 5.25 15.00
N PRO A 690 -6.28 4.89 15.97
CA PRO A 690 -7.71 4.86 15.72
C PRO A 690 -8.20 6.22 15.24
N ALA A 691 -9.24 6.19 14.45
CA ALA A 691 -9.85 7.41 13.99
C ALA A 691 -10.29 8.29 15.18
N ALA A 692 -10.07 9.62 15.09
CA ALA A 692 -10.57 10.54 16.10
C ALA A 692 -12.09 10.33 16.28
N VAL A 693 -12.51 10.01 17.49
CA VAL A 693 -13.94 9.98 17.84
C VAL A 693 -14.36 11.45 17.95
N PRO A 694 -15.38 11.93 17.20
CA PRO A 694 -15.94 13.26 17.44
C PRO A 694 -16.39 13.32 18.90
N ALA A 695 -16.11 14.44 19.58
CA ALA A 695 -16.69 14.68 20.89
C ALA A 695 -18.21 14.52 20.77
N PRO A 696 -18.88 13.87 21.73
CA PRO A 696 -20.33 13.81 21.71
C PRO A 696 -20.86 15.25 21.63
N ALA A 697 -21.67 15.53 20.60
CA ALA A 697 -22.37 16.81 20.54
C ALA A 697 -23.10 16.98 21.86
N GLU A 698 -22.82 18.07 22.58
CA GLU A 698 -23.60 18.43 23.77
C GLU A 698 -25.06 18.47 23.37
N SER A 699 -25.81 17.42 23.69
CA SER A 699 -27.26 17.42 23.61
C SER A 699 -27.76 18.34 24.71
N VAL A 700 -28.04 19.60 24.35
CA VAL A 700 -28.84 20.48 25.16
C VAL A 700 -30.25 19.88 25.24
N ILE A 701 -30.48 19.04 26.24
CA ILE A 701 -31.82 18.63 26.60
C ILE A 701 -32.48 19.82 27.26
N ALA A 702 -33.22 20.61 26.47
CA ALA A 702 -34.12 21.60 26.97
C ALA A 702 -35.28 20.87 27.70
N LEU A 703 -35.17 20.76 29.02
CA LEU A 703 -36.27 20.39 29.90
C LEU A 703 -37.40 21.44 29.76
N ARG A 704 -38.39 21.19 28.90
CA ARG A 704 -39.67 21.89 28.97
C ARG A 704 -40.37 21.41 30.25
N ARG A 705 -40.44 22.29 31.24
CA ARG A 705 -41.42 22.18 32.35
C ARG A 705 -42.82 22.27 31.73
N ILE A 706 -43.59 21.23 31.88
CA ILE A 706 -45.07 21.28 31.69
C ILE A 706 -45.61 21.77 33.02
N ALA A 707 -46.30 22.90 32.98
CA ALA A 707 -47.14 23.42 34.08
C ALA A 707 -48.50 22.73 34.03
#